data_1d5899d8932271887bb11dd7b4d0fa30
#
_entry.id   1d5899d8932271887bb11dd7b4d0fa30
#
_cell.length_a   1.000
_cell.length_b   1.000
_cell.length_c   1.000
_cell.angle_alpha   90.00
_cell.angle_beta   90.00
_cell.angle_gamma   90.00
#
_symmetry.space_group_name_H-M   'P 1'
#
loop_
_entity.id
_entity.type
_entity.pdbx_description
1 polymer ?
#
loop_
_entity_poly.entity_id
_entity_poly.type
_entity_poly.pdbx_seq_one_letter_code
_entity_poly.pdbx_strand_id
1 'polypeptide(L)'
;MGLTLTEKILKNHLVDGEFVKGSEIGIRIDQTLTQDATGTMAYLEFEAMGVPRVKTERSVAYIDHNTLQSGFENADDHRFIGSVAKKHGIYFSRPGNGICHQVHLERFGVPGKTLIGSDSHTPTGGGIGMIAIGAGGLDVAVAMGGGAYYITYPKVVKVNLTGKLSPWVAAKDVILEVLKRLSVKGGVGKVIEYCGEGVKTLSVPERATITNMGAELGATTSIFPSDEITLEFLKAQDRADVWTELKADDDAIYDEELTIDLSELVPMAACPHSPDNIKTCDELGPMKIDQVCIGSCTNSSFVDMMKVAHILKGKTIHPDVSLSIAPGSKQVLNMLAQNGALSDMIDAGARILESACGPCIGMGQSPNSKGISLRTFNRNFEGRSGTKDGQIYLVSPELAAASALSGVLTDPRTLGEMPEFKLPEHFEINDNMITPPAAENEMESVEVLRGPNIKPFPETSPLDDSIECKVSLKVGDNITTDHIMPAGAKILPLRSNIPAISQHCFTVCDEEFPRRAKNMGKSIIVGGSNYGQGSSREHAALAPLYLGIKAVLVKSFARIHRANLINAGILPLTFVNEADYDKISQGDEIVLADVRKDIEADKTQLTVVNKTTGAEIPVLCELTGRTKDIVLAGGLLDYTRESLK
;
A
#
# COMPACT_ATOMS: atom_id res chain seq x y z
N MET A 1 6.43 32.73 -10.05
CA MET A 1 5.39 31.98 -9.34
C MET A 1 6.09 30.90 -8.55
N GLY A 2 6.01 30.95 -7.23
CA GLY A 2 6.67 30.01 -6.34
C GLY A 2 6.09 28.61 -6.45
N LEU A 3 6.90 27.63 -6.10
CA LEU A 3 6.54 26.21 -6.13
C LEU A 3 6.17 25.72 -4.73
N THR A 4 5.17 24.84 -4.64
CA THR A 4 4.90 24.07 -3.43
C THR A 4 6.06 23.11 -3.16
N LEU A 5 6.18 22.58 -1.96
CA LEU A 5 7.19 21.56 -1.62
C LEU A 5 7.05 20.33 -2.53
N THR A 6 5.83 19.87 -2.73
CA THR A 6 5.48 18.78 -3.65
C THR A 6 5.99 19.03 -5.06
N GLU A 7 5.71 20.22 -5.61
CA GLU A 7 6.12 20.58 -6.96
C GLU A 7 7.66 20.66 -7.11
N LYS A 8 8.37 21.15 -6.09
CA LYS A 8 9.85 21.16 -6.09
C LYS A 8 10.41 19.75 -6.20
N ILE A 9 9.90 18.81 -5.40
CA ILE A 9 10.41 17.43 -5.39
C ILE A 9 10.04 16.72 -6.70
N LEU A 10 8.77 16.80 -7.14
CA LEU A 10 8.35 16.18 -8.40
C LEU A 10 9.13 16.71 -9.60
N LYS A 11 9.36 18.03 -9.67
CA LYS A 11 10.11 18.65 -10.75
C LYS A 11 11.57 18.19 -10.80
N ASN A 12 12.20 17.99 -9.64
CA ASN A 12 13.58 17.50 -9.55
C ASN A 12 13.71 16.02 -9.94
N HIS A 13 12.60 15.27 -9.96
CA HIS A 13 12.56 13.85 -10.29
C HIS A 13 11.86 13.56 -11.64
N LEU A 14 11.41 14.60 -12.34
CA LEU A 14 10.76 14.45 -13.64
C LEU A 14 11.76 13.90 -14.68
N VAL A 15 11.40 12.81 -15.32
CA VAL A 15 12.20 12.16 -16.37
C VAL A 15 11.44 11.99 -17.68
N ASP A 16 10.11 12.10 -17.65
CA ASP A 16 9.26 12.00 -18.83
C ASP A 16 7.97 12.80 -18.64
N GLY A 17 7.36 13.25 -19.73
CA GLY A 17 6.13 14.02 -19.73
C GLY A 17 6.34 15.52 -19.51
N GLU A 18 5.26 16.28 -19.61
CA GLU A 18 5.24 17.72 -19.39
C GLU A 18 4.78 18.05 -17.96
N PHE A 19 5.48 18.98 -17.29
CA PHE A 19 5.14 19.39 -15.92
C PHE A 19 3.90 20.30 -15.90
N VAL A 20 2.76 19.74 -16.33
CA VAL A 20 1.45 20.38 -16.42
C VAL A 20 0.45 19.59 -15.59
N LYS A 21 -0.30 20.28 -14.69
CA LYS A 21 -1.29 19.62 -13.81
C LYS A 21 -2.31 18.83 -14.62
N GLY A 22 -2.53 17.60 -14.20
CA GLY A 22 -3.48 16.69 -14.85
C GLY A 22 -2.90 15.88 -16.03
N SER A 23 -1.68 16.18 -16.50
CA SER A 23 -0.97 15.34 -17.47
C SER A 23 -0.32 14.13 -16.79
N GLU A 24 -0.01 13.11 -17.56
CA GLU A 24 0.82 12.00 -17.10
C GLU A 24 2.29 12.45 -17.07
N ILE A 25 2.96 12.17 -15.97
CA ILE A 25 4.39 12.44 -15.78
C ILE A 25 5.10 11.18 -15.28
N GLY A 26 6.29 10.93 -15.80
CA GLY A 26 7.21 9.90 -15.31
C GLY A 26 8.22 10.51 -14.35
N ILE A 27 8.32 9.98 -13.15
CA ILE A 27 9.27 10.41 -12.14
C ILE A 27 10.29 9.31 -11.83
N ARG A 28 11.53 9.71 -11.60
CA ARG A 28 12.58 8.83 -11.09
C ARG A 28 12.28 8.49 -9.62
N ILE A 29 12.49 7.23 -9.27
CA ILE A 29 12.36 6.73 -7.90
C ILE A 29 13.75 6.51 -7.30
N ASP A 30 14.01 7.15 -6.16
CA ASP A 30 15.27 7.01 -5.43
C ASP A 30 15.28 5.78 -4.52
N GLN A 31 14.14 5.48 -3.88
CA GLN A 31 14.05 4.42 -2.88
C GLN A 31 12.85 3.51 -3.13
N THR A 32 13.00 2.23 -2.82
CA THR A 32 11.87 1.28 -2.83
C THR A 32 11.75 0.55 -1.50
N LEU A 33 10.50 0.20 -1.16
CA LEU A 33 10.12 -0.56 0.02
C LEU A 33 9.23 -1.72 -0.39
N THR A 34 9.56 -2.94 0.07
CA THR A 34 8.68 -4.09 -0.02
C THR A 34 8.49 -4.71 1.36
N GLN A 35 7.35 -5.34 1.58
CA GLN A 35 7.07 -6.13 2.77
C GLN A 35 6.67 -7.56 2.38
N ASP A 36 6.74 -8.52 3.28
CA ASP A 36 6.65 -9.94 2.96
C ASP A 36 5.27 -10.42 2.46
N ALA A 37 4.21 -9.64 2.64
CA ALA A 37 2.92 -9.99 2.07
C ALA A 37 2.82 -9.74 0.55
N THR A 38 3.64 -8.85 -0.01
CA THR A 38 3.63 -8.45 -1.43
C THR A 38 5.00 -8.64 -2.10
N GLY A 39 6.06 -8.67 -1.33
CA GLY A 39 7.45 -8.64 -1.80
C GLY A 39 7.84 -9.86 -2.63
N THR A 40 7.37 -11.07 -2.28
CA THR A 40 7.71 -12.27 -3.05
C THR A 40 7.32 -12.11 -4.53
N MET A 41 6.11 -11.59 -4.80
CA MET A 41 5.66 -11.36 -6.17
C MET A 41 6.46 -10.24 -6.84
N ALA A 42 6.68 -9.12 -6.16
CA ALA A 42 7.47 -8.01 -6.70
C ALA A 42 8.90 -8.46 -7.09
N TYR A 43 9.50 -9.38 -6.33
CA TYR A 43 10.81 -9.92 -6.68
C TYR A 43 10.79 -10.95 -7.81
N LEU A 44 9.73 -11.74 -7.94
CA LEU A 44 9.54 -12.59 -9.11
C LEU A 44 9.38 -11.75 -10.39
N GLU A 45 8.70 -10.63 -10.32
CA GLU A 45 8.56 -9.66 -11.40
C GLU A 45 9.90 -8.97 -11.72
N PHE A 46 10.66 -8.57 -10.70
CA PHE A 46 11.99 -8.01 -10.87
C PHE A 46 12.93 -9.01 -11.56
N GLU A 47 12.95 -10.27 -11.14
CA GLU A 47 13.73 -11.32 -11.79
C GLU A 47 13.32 -11.53 -13.26
N ALA A 48 12.02 -11.46 -13.56
CA ALA A 48 11.49 -11.60 -14.94
C ALA A 48 12.00 -10.51 -15.89
N MET A 49 12.31 -9.31 -15.37
CA MET A 49 12.94 -8.24 -16.17
C MET A 49 14.39 -8.57 -16.56
N GLY A 50 15.05 -9.52 -15.89
CA GLY A 50 16.44 -9.90 -16.17
C GLY A 50 17.47 -8.84 -15.80
N VAL A 51 17.11 -7.87 -14.94
CA VAL A 51 18.05 -6.84 -14.43
C VAL A 51 18.88 -7.46 -13.30
N PRO A 52 20.21 -7.45 -13.39
CA PRO A 52 21.05 -8.18 -12.41
C PRO A 52 21.04 -7.52 -11.01
N ARG A 53 20.87 -6.21 -10.93
CA ARG A 53 20.93 -5.44 -9.68
C ARG A 53 19.97 -4.25 -9.75
N VAL A 54 19.39 -3.89 -8.61
CA VAL A 54 18.55 -2.67 -8.51
C VAL A 54 19.34 -1.42 -8.89
N LYS A 55 18.66 -0.48 -9.54
CA LYS A 55 19.23 0.80 -10.01
C LYS A 55 18.82 1.99 -9.13
N THR A 56 17.98 1.77 -8.15
CA THR A 56 17.60 2.77 -7.15
C THR A 56 18.76 3.07 -6.19
N GLU A 57 18.78 4.25 -5.60
CA GLU A 57 19.78 4.61 -4.56
C GLU A 57 19.67 3.68 -3.34
N ARG A 58 18.43 3.28 -2.99
CA ARG A 58 18.15 2.41 -1.86
C ARG A 58 16.90 1.59 -2.10
N SER A 59 17.03 0.28 -2.05
CA SER A 59 15.90 -0.65 -1.98
C SER A 59 15.97 -1.45 -0.70
N VAL A 60 14.84 -1.61 -0.01
CA VAL A 60 14.78 -2.32 1.27
C VAL A 60 13.63 -3.31 1.27
N ALA A 61 13.92 -4.55 1.64
CA ALA A 61 12.95 -5.62 1.85
C ALA A 61 12.72 -5.83 3.35
N TYR A 62 11.47 -5.90 3.76
CA TYR A 62 11.07 -6.06 5.16
C TYR A 62 10.28 -7.36 5.36
N ILE A 63 10.45 -7.95 6.55
CA ILE A 63 9.58 -9.01 7.05
C ILE A 63 8.86 -8.49 8.28
N ASP A 64 7.59 -8.12 8.12
CA ASP A 64 6.79 -7.50 9.18
C ASP A 64 5.29 -7.82 9.13
N HIS A 65 4.79 -8.44 8.06
CA HIS A 65 3.38 -8.76 7.92
C HIS A 65 3.03 -10.19 8.36
N ASN A 66 3.85 -11.17 8.04
CA ASN A 66 3.64 -12.58 8.36
C ASN A 66 4.70 -13.13 9.33
N THR A 67 5.14 -12.33 10.29
CA THR A 67 6.00 -12.81 11.39
C THR A 67 5.27 -13.84 12.23
N LEU A 68 4.00 -13.62 12.53
CA LEU A 68 3.09 -14.67 13.02
C LEU A 68 2.63 -15.50 11.82
N GLN A 69 3.34 -16.58 11.55
CA GLN A 69 3.14 -17.43 10.38
C GLN A 69 1.87 -18.25 10.49
N SER A 70 1.11 -18.36 9.40
CA SER A 70 -0.04 -19.26 9.29
C SER A 70 0.33 -20.63 8.69
N GLY A 71 1.50 -20.75 8.06
CA GLY A 71 2.02 -21.95 7.45
C GLY A 71 3.50 -21.84 7.08
N PHE A 72 4.11 -22.93 6.61
CA PHE A 72 5.51 -22.98 6.20
C PHE A 72 5.79 -22.11 4.96
N GLU A 73 4.77 -21.80 4.17
CA GLU A 73 4.86 -20.94 2.99
C GLU A 73 5.39 -19.55 3.35
N ASN A 74 5.00 -19.02 4.52
CA ASN A 74 5.52 -17.76 5.01
C ASN A 74 7.03 -17.84 5.30
N ALA A 75 7.50 -18.93 5.89
CA ALA A 75 8.92 -19.14 6.14
C ALA A 75 9.73 -19.27 4.84
N ASP A 76 9.17 -19.92 3.83
CA ASP A 76 9.77 -20.03 2.50
C ASP A 76 9.83 -18.65 1.81
N ASP A 77 8.77 -17.84 1.89
CA ASP A 77 8.75 -16.45 1.41
C ASP A 77 9.86 -15.63 2.08
N HIS A 78 10.03 -15.73 3.41
CA HIS A 78 11.08 -15.01 4.13
C HIS A 78 12.50 -15.40 3.67
N ARG A 79 12.74 -16.69 3.43
CA ARG A 79 14.02 -17.18 2.90
C ARG A 79 14.27 -16.70 1.48
N PHE A 80 13.26 -16.78 0.63
CA PHE A 80 13.33 -16.30 -0.76
C PHE A 80 13.66 -14.80 -0.79
N ILE A 81 12.87 -13.97 -0.10
CA ILE A 81 13.07 -12.51 -0.02
C ILE A 81 14.48 -12.18 0.44
N GLY A 82 14.95 -12.80 1.52
CA GLY A 82 16.30 -12.56 2.04
C GLY A 82 17.41 -12.94 1.05
N SER A 83 17.28 -14.05 0.33
CA SER A 83 18.25 -14.49 -0.67
C SER A 83 18.24 -13.63 -1.93
N VAL A 84 17.07 -13.22 -2.42
CA VAL A 84 16.89 -12.27 -3.53
C VAL A 84 17.48 -10.91 -3.17
N ALA A 85 17.15 -10.40 -1.98
CA ALA A 85 17.66 -9.13 -1.51
C ALA A 85 19.20 -9.12 -1.50
N LYS A 86 19.82 -10.16 -0.93
CA LYS A 86 21.26 -10.33 -0.91
C LYS A 86 21.87 -10.34 -2.31
N LYS A 87 21.23 -11.04 -3.27
CA LYS A 87 21.72 -11.18 -4.64
C LYS A 87 21.64 -9.88 -5.42
N HIS A 88 20.52 -9.15 -5.33
CA HIS A 88 20.19 -8.08 -6.26
C HIS A 88 20.44 -6.66 -5.74
N GLY A 89 21.19 -6.50 -4.64
CA GLY A 89 21.57 -5.16 -4.17
C GLY A 89 20.56 -4.50 -3.23
N ILE A 90 19.73 -5.29 -2.56
CA ILE A 90 18.64 -4.84 -1.70
C ILE A 90 19.03 -5.08 -0.23
N TYR A 91 18.76 -4.10 0.63
CA TYR A 91 18.90 -4.27 2.08
C TYR A 91 17.75 -5.14 2.60
N PHE A 92 18.04 -6.00 3.55
CA PHE A 92 17.06 -6.91 4.12
C PHE A 92 16.88 -6.68 5.62
N SER A 93 15.71 -6.16 5.99
CA SER A 93 15.26 -6.01 7.37
C SER A 93 14.61 -7.33 7.81
N ARG A 94 15.30 -8.06 8.69
CA ARG A 94 14.95 -9.41 9.11
C ARG A 94 13.70 -9.44 9.99
N PRO A 95 12.99 -10.60 10.09
CA PRO A 95 11.89 -10.77 11.03
C PRO A 95 12.26 -10.33 12.44
N GLY A 96 11.41 -9.55 13.10
CA GLY A 96 11.65 -9.03 14.44
C GLY A 96 12.40 -7.70 14.49
N ASN A 97 12.88 -7.15 13.37
CA ASN A 97 13.50 -5.83 13.35
C ASN A 97 12.47 -4.69 13.50
N GLY A 98 11.28 -4.87 12.96
CA GLY A 98 10.20 -3.92 13.12
C GLY A 98 9.33 -3.75 11.89
N ILE A 99 8.31 -2.91 12.05
CA ILE A 99 7.35 -2.54 11.03
C ILE A 99 8.06 -1.72 9.94
N CYS A 100 7.87 -2.08 8.68
CA CYS A 100 8.58 -1.50 7.54
C CYS A 100 8.62 0.03 7.55
N HIS A 101 7.48 0.69 7.79
CA HIS A 101 7.41 2.15 7.77
C HIS A 101 8.14 2.79 8.96
N GLN A 102 8.12 2.18 10.13
CA GLN A 102 8.85 2.66 11.32
C GLN A 102 10.35 2.53 11.12
N VAL A 103 10.82 1.34 10.73
CA VAL A 103 12.24 1.10 10.45
C VAL A 103 12.74 1.97 9.29
N HIS A 104 11.90 2.20 8.27
CA HIS A 104 12.28 3.06 7.15
C HIS A 104 12.50 4.52 7.57
N LEU A 105 11.62 5.06 8.43
CA LEU A 105 11.82 6.40 9.03
C LEU A 105 13.10 6.44 9.87
N GLU A 106 13.33 5.44 10.72
CA GLU A 106 14.48 5.37 11.61
C GLU A 106 15.81 5.30 10.84
N ARG A 107 15.89 4.49 9.75
CA ARG A 107 17.17 4.08 9.16
C ARG A 107 17.39 4.47 7.70
N PHE A 108 16.37 4.74 6.91
CA PHE A 108 16.52 4.87 5.45
C PHE A 108 15.88 6.12 4.84
N GLY A 109 14.82 6.66 5.45
CA GLY A 109 14.10 7.82 4.91
C GLY A 109 15.03 9.04 4.78
N VAL A 110 14.97 9.75 3.65
CA VAL A 110 15.78 10.93 3.35
C VAL A 110 14.90 12.06 2.82
N PRO A 111 14.90 13.24 3.45
CA PRO A 111 14.12 14.38 2.98
C PRO A 111 14.37 14.70 1.50
N GLY A 112 13.32 15.01 0.75
CA GLY A 112 13.38 15.37 -0.66
C GLY A 112 13.54 14.21 -1.64
N LYS A 113 13.68 12.99 -1.16
CA LYS A 113 13.73 11.79 -2.01
C LYS A 113 12.35 11.27 -2.33
N THR A 114 12.26 10.50 -3.43
CA THR A 114 11.08 9.75 -3.82
C THR A 114 11.16 8.32 -3.29
N LEU A 115 10.06 7.82 -2.76
CA LEU A 115 9.92 6.44 -2.27
C LEU A 115 8.66 5.81 -2.88
N ILE A 116 8.80 4.63 -3.48
CA ILE A 116 7.65 3.81 -3.84
C ILE A 116 7.66 2.51 -3.03
N GLY A 117 6.51 2.11 -2.51
CA GLY A 117 6.40 0.90 -1.70
C GLY A 117 5.23 0.02 -2.10
N SER A 118 5.45 -1.30 -2.03
CA SER A 118 4.37 -2.28 -2.24
C SER A 118 3.42 -2.40 -1.03
N ASP A 119 3.35 -1.34 -0.25
CA ASP A 119 2.44 -1.16 0.88
C ASP A 119 1.69 0.16 0.79
N SER A 120 0.39 0.14 1.07
CA SER A 120 -0.49 1.32 0.96
C SER A 120 -0.16 2.45 1.94
N HIS A 121 0.56 2.17 3.05
CA HIS A 121 0.96 3.16 4.05
C HIS A 121 2.40 3.68 3.85
N THR A 122 3.00 3.44 2.69
CA THR A 122 4.26 4.09 2.27
C THR A 122 4.26 5.61 2.45
N PRO A 123 3.12 6.34 2.30
CA PRO A 123 3.04 7.78 2.61
C PRO A 123 3.50 8.19 4.01
N THR A 124 3.69 7.25 4.95
CA THR A 124 4.36 7.49 6.25
C THR A 124 5.70 8.24 6.07
N GLY A 125 6.44 7.96 4.99
CA GLY A 125 7.69 8.66 4.66
C GLY A 125 7.54 10.17 4.43
N GLY A 126 6.33 10.64 4.16
CA GLY A 126 6.04 12.08 4.06
C GLY A 126 6.20 12.84 5.37
N GLY A 127 6.18 12.15 6.51
CA GLY A 127 6.45 12.75 7.82
C GLY A 127 7.88 13.27 8.00
N ILE A 128 8.83 12.77 7.19
CA ILE A 128 10.22 13.22 7.14
C ILE A 128 10.54 14.08 5.90
N GLY A 129 9.52 14.40 5.08
CA GLY A 129 9.69 15.23 3.88
C GLY A 129 10.03 14.45 2.60
N MET A 130 9.58 13.21 2.47
CA MET A 130 9.69 12.43 1.23
C MET A 130 8.40 12.52 0.40
N ILE A 131 8.51 12.42 -0.92
CA ILE A 131 7.39 12.02 -1.77
C ILE A 131 7.33 10.48 -1.74
N ALA A 132 6.50 9.95 -0.86
CA ALA A 132 6.40 8.52 -0.58
C ALA A 132 5.01 8.01 -1.00
N ILE A 133 4.97 7.03 -1.92
CA ILE A 133 3.74 6.59 -2.58
C ILE A 133 3.58 5.07 -2.45
N GLY A 134 2.39 4.62 -2.06
CA GLY A 134 2.02 3.21 -2.10
C GLY A 134 1.61 2.79 -3.52
N ALA A 135 2.15 1.69 -4.02
CA ALA A 135 1.92 1.18 -5.37
C ALA A 135 1.80 -0.34 -5.42
N GLY A 136 1.50 -0.89 -6.58
CA GLY A 136 1.53 -2.33 -6.83
C GLY A 136 2.95 -2.91 -6.86
N GLY A 137 3.08 -4.23 -6.64
CA GLY A 137 4.36 -4.93 -6.69
C GLY A 137 5.07 -4.74 -8.02
N LEU A 138 4.32 -4.77 -9.11
CA LEU A 138 4.83 -4.56 -10.47
C LEU A 138 5.48 -3.18 -10.66
N ASP A 139 4.85 -2.10 -10.19
CA ASP A 139 5.40 -0.75 -10.27
C ASP A 139 6.69 -0.63 -9.45
N VAL A 140 6.72 -1.27 -8.27
CA VAL A 140 7.92 -1.32 -7.42
C VAL A 140 9.04 -2.11 -8.12
N ALA A 141 8.73 -3.23 -8.76
CA ALA A 141 9.70 -4.00 -9.55
C ALA A 141 10.29 -3.19 -10.70
N VAL A 142 9.44 -2.47 -11.45
CA VAL A 142 9.86 -1.57 -12.53
C VAL A 142 10.78 -0.46 -12.00
N ALA A 143 10.42 0.18 -10.89
CA ALA A 143 11.24 1.21 -10.26
C ALA A 143 12.60 0.66 -9.78
N MET A 144 12.64 -0.53 -9.18
CA MET A 144 13.88 -1.22 -8.81
C MET A 144 14.77 -1.44 -10.03
N GLY A 145 14.19 -1.77 -11.19
CA GLY A 145 14.91 -1.93 -12.45
C GLY A 145 15.42 -0.63 -13.07
N GLY A 146 15.02 0.53 -12.54
CA GLY A 146 15.39 1.86 -13.03
C GLY A 146 14.37 2.47 -13.99
N GLY A 147 13.21 1.85 -14.17
CA GLY A 147 12.09 2.42 -14.91
C GLY A 147 11.45 3.58 -14.17
N ALA A 148 10.89 4.54 -14.91
CA ALA A 148 10.14 5.66 -14.32
C ALA A 148 8.82 5.17 -13.73
N TYR A 149 8.39 5.80 -12.63
CA TYR A 149 7.05 5.63 -12.10
C TYR A 149 6.12 6.70 -12.66
N TYR A 150 5.02 6.29 -13.26
CA TYR A 150 4.09 7.19 -13.94
C TYR A 150 2.88 7.50 -13.07
N ILE A 151 2.62 8.80 -12.89
CA ILE A 151 1.47 9.32 -12.17
C ILE A 151 0.80 10.44 -12.98
N THR A 152 -0.49 10.64 -12.76
CA THR A 152 -1.11 11.92 -13.17
C THR A 152 -0.58 13.01 -12.25
N TYR A 153 -0.03 14.09 -12.80
CA TYR A 153 0.47 15.20 -12.01
C TYR A 153 -0.62 15.73 -11.09
N PRO A 154 -0.48 15.54 -9.76
CA PRO A 154 -1.56 15.74 -8.81
C PRO A 154 -1.81 17.23 -8.53
N LYS A 155 -3.02 17.54 -8.09
CA LYS A 155 -3.30 18.81 -7.40
C LYS A 155 -2.65 18.79 -6.02
N VAL A 156 -2.33 19.98 -5.49
CA VAL A 156 -1.76 20.13 -4.14
C VAL A 156 -2.74 20.84 -3.23
N VAL A 157 -3.13 20.17 -2.15
CA VAL A 157 -3.99 20.72 -1.10
C VAL A 157 -3.13 21.16 0.06
N LYS A 158 -3.21 22.43 0.42
CA LYS A 158 -2.57 22.99 1.59
C LYS A 158 -3.41 22.71 2.83
N VAL A 159 -2.83 22.05 3.84
CA VAL A 159 -3.39 21.97 5.19
C VAL A 159 -2.56 22.87 6.09
N ASN A 160 -3.09 24.03 6.39
CA ASN A 160 -2.45 25.04 7.24
C ASN A 160 -2.77 24.72 8.71
N LEU A 161 -1.76 24.30 9.49
CA LEU A 161 -1.86 24.03 10.91
C LEU A 161 -1.47 25.27 11.72
N THR A 162 -2.34 25.68 12.63
CA THR A 162 -2.10 26.79 13.57
C THR A 162 -2.19 26.29 15.01
N GLY A 163 -1.66 27.06 15.97
CA GLY A 163 -1.67 26.70 17.37
C GLY A 163 -0.83 25.45 17.70
N LYS A 164 -1.16 24.80 18.79
CA LYS A 164 -0.56 23.53 19.20
C LYS A 164 -1.59 22.62 19.88
N LEU A 165 -1.37 21.32 19.87
CA LEU A 165 -2.25 20.34 20.52
C LEU A 165 -2.37 20.60 22.02
N SER A 166 -3.61 20.53 22.52
CA SER A 166 -3.89 20.56 23.94
C SER A 166 -3.41 19.26 24.62
N PRO A 167 -3.16 19.26 25.96
CA PRO A 167 -2.79 18.04 26.66
C PRO A 167 -3.76 16.87 26.39
N TRP A 168 -3.21 15.68 26.16
CA TRP A 168 -3.93 14.44 25.85
C TRP A 168 -4.68 14.41 24.50
N VAL A 169 -4.53 15.44 23.67
CA VAL A 169 -4.94 15.41 22.26
C VAL A 169 -3.74 14.99 21.42
N ALA A 170 -3.94 14.10 20.45
CA ALA A 170 -2.86 13.44 19.73
C ALA A 170 -2.81 13.86 18.25
N ALA A 171 -1.67 13.59 17.59
CA ALA A 171 -1.54 13.71 16.14
C ALA A 171 -2.57 12.85 15.37
N LYS A 172 -3.03 11.75 15.98
CA LYS A 172 -4.15 10.95 15.46
C LYS A 172 -5.41 11.79 15.28
N ASP A 173 -5.72 12.66 16.23
CA ASP A 173 -6.92 13.52 16.17
C ASP A 173 -6.80 14.55 15.03
N VAL A 174 -5.59 14.98 14.68
CA VAL A 174 -5.35 15.88 13.53
C VAL A 174 -5.80 15.20 12.24
N ILE A 175 -5.32 13.99 11.96
CA ILE A 175 -5.70 13.29 10.72
C ILE A 175 -7.15 12.83 10.73
N LEU A 176 -7.72 12.51 11.88
CA LEU A 176 -9.15 12.23 11.99
C LEU A 176 -9.99 13.47 11.64
N GLU A 177 -9.58 14.67 12.05
CA GLU A 177 -10.24 15.92 11.65
C GLU A 177 -10.11 16.17 10.13
N VAL A 178 -8.95 15.90 9.54
CA VAL A 178 -8.77 15.99 8.08
C VAL A 178 -9.71 15.00 7.35
N LEU A 179 -9.79 13.75 7.82
CA LEU A 179 -10.71 12.73 7.28
C LEU A 179 -12.17 13.14 7.43
N LYS A 180 -12.54 13.76 8.56
CA LYS A 180 -13.90 14.30 8.78
C LYS A 180 -14.28 15.36 7.75
N ARG A 181 -13.32 16.23 7.37
CA ARG A 181 -13.56 17.33 6.41
C ARG A 181 -13.49 16.91 4.96
N LEU A 182 -12.54 16.05 4.59
CA LEU A 182 -12.28 15.68 3.20
C LEU A 182 -12.91 14.34 2.80
N SER A 183 -13.24 13.48 3.74
CA SER A 183 -13.68 12.08 3.56
C SER A 183 -12.60 11.16 2.92
N VAL A 184 -12.92 9.87 2.80
CA VAL A 184 -12.05 8.86 2.18
C VAL A 184 -11.85 9.02 0.66
N LYS A 185 -12.50 10.01 0.04
CA LYS A 185 -12.39 10.29 -1.41
C LYS A 185 -11.84 11.68 -1.72
N GLY A 186 -11.72 12.54 -0.72
CA GLY A 186 -11.34 13.94 -0.91
C GLY A 186 -9.90 14.17 -1.38
N GLY A 187 -9.04 13.18 -1.17
CA GLY A 187 -7.64 13.23 -1.61
C GLY A 187 -7.34 12.61 -2.98
N VAL A 188 -8.34 12.04 -3.66
CA VAL A 188 -8.12 11.35 -4.95
C VAL A 188 -7.55 12.32 -6.00
N GLY A 189 -6.40 11.95 -6.58
CA GLY A 189 -5.66 12.79 -7.54
C GLY A 189 -4.96 13.99 -6.90
N LYS A 190 -4.77 13.98 -5.59
CA LYS A 190 -4.19 15.09 -4.84
C LYS A 190 -3.01 14.63 -3.98
N VAL A 191 -2.14 15.58 -3.62
CA VAL A 191 -1.15 15.49 -2.55
C VAL A 191 -1.57 16.43 -1.44
N ILE A 192 -1.51 15.97 -0.20
CA ILE A 192 -1.82 16.78 0.98
C ILE A 192 -0.49 17.33 1.53
N GLU A 193 -0.30 18.63 1.47
CA GLU A 193 0.91 19.31 1.94
C GLU A 193 0.60 20.08 3.22
N TYR A 194 1.23 19.68 4.32
CA TYR A 194 1.06 20.31 5.63
C TYR A 194 2.02 21.48 5.80
N CYS A 195 1.53 22.60 6.29
CA CYS A 195 2.29 23.82 6.53
C CYS A 195 1.71 24.63 7.70
N GLY A 196 2.24 25.80 7.92
CA GLY A 196 1.82 26.68 9.03
C GLY A 196 2.69 26.53 10.27
N GLU A 197 2.49 27.41 11.25
CA GLU A 197 3.29 27.45 12.47
C GLU A 197 3.06 26.22 13.37
N GLY A 198 1.87 25.65 13.33
CA GLY A 198 1.53 24.43 14.09
C GLY A 198 2.39 23.23 13.71
N VAL A 199 2.92 23.16 12.48
CA VAL A 199 3.84 22.08 12.05
C VAL A 199 5.06 21.99 12.96
N LYS A 200 5.60 23.11 13.44
CA LYS A 200 6.77 23.16 14.33
C LYS A 200 6.52 22.61 15.73
N THR A 201 5.27 22.37 16.07
CA THR A 201 4.89 21.79 17.37
C THR A 201 4.73 20.26 17.33
N LEU A 202 4.86 19.66 16.13
CA LEU A 202 4.71 18.22 15.88
C LEU A 202 6.08 17.58 15.61
N SER A 203 6.40 16.55 16.38
CA SER A 203 7.59 15.72 16.16
C SER A 203 7.47 14.89 14.87
N VAL A 204 8.59 14.39 14.33
CA VAL A 204 8.58 13.51 13.14
C VAL A 204 7.67 12.29 13.29
N PRO A 205 7.65 11.54 14.40
CA PRO A 205 6.69 10.45 14.58
C PRO A 205 5.23 10.90 14.53
N GLU A 206 4.90 12.07 15.06
CA GLU A 206 3.54 12.64 14.99
C GLU A 206 3.15 13.04 13.57
N ARG A 207 4.09 13.65 12.82
CA ARG A 207 3.91 13.94 11.38
C ARG A 207 3.72 12.64 10.58
N ALA A 208 4.48 11.60 10.93
CA ALA A 208 4.38 10.28 10.30
C ALA A 208 3.03 9.60 10.57
N THR A 209 2.45 9.74 11.76
CA THR A 209 1.08 9.30 12.06
C THR A 209 0.06 9.98 11.13
N ILE A 210 0.20 11.28 10.91
CA ILE A 210 -0.69 12.06 10.05
C ILE A 210 -0.57 11.61 8.58
N THR A 211 0.65 11.50 8.07
CA THR A 211 0.88 11.08 6.66
C THR A 211 0.54 9.61 6.43
N ASN A 212 0.72 8.73 7.43
CA ASN A 212 0.31 7.34 7.38
C ASN A 212 -1.19 7.21 7.10
N MET A 213 -2.02 7.84 7.90
CA MET A 213 -3.47 7.83 7.69
C MET A 213 -3.94 8.74 6.55
N GLY A 214 -3.07 9.60 6.02
CA GLY A 214 -3.32 10.33 4.78
C GLY A 214 -3.62 9.43 3.59
N ALA A 215 -3.13 8.18 3.61
CA ALA A 215 -3.49 7.15 2.63
C ALA A 215 -5.00 6.86 2.61
N GLU A 216 -5.68 6.99 3.74
CA GLU A 216 -7.12 6.74 3.85
C GLU A 216 -7.99 7.85 3.25
N LEU A 217 -7.42 9.02 2.92
CA LEU A 217 -8.07 10.07 2.13
C LEU A 217 -8.21 9.70 0.64
N GLY A 218 -7.58 8.61 0.19
CA GLY A 218 -7.41 8.29 -1.22
C GLY A 218 -6.37 9.19 -1.92
N ALA A 219 -5.57 9.93 -1.15
CA ALA A 219 -4.54 10.81 -1.66
C ALA A 219 -3.38 10.02 -2.32
N THR A 220 -2.71 10.63 -3.30
CA THR A 220 -1.49 10.09 -3.89
C THR A 220 -0.41 9.94 -2.81
N THR A 221 -0.22 10.98 -2.00
CA THR A 221 0.62 11.00 -0.81
C THR A 221 0.29 12.20 0.07
N SER A 222 0.96 12.28 1.23
CA SER A 222 0.93 13.44 2.13
C SER A 222 2.37 13.79 2.50
N ILE A 223 2.67 15.07 2.74
CA ILE A 223 4.03 15.51 3.02
C ILE A 223 4.08 16.65 4.03
N PHE A 224 5.09 16.62 4.89
CA PHE A 224 5.51 17.71 5.76
C PHE A 224 6.81 18.35 5.28
N PRO A 225 7.11 19.60 5.62
CA PRO A 225 8.41 20.19 5.37
C PRO A 225 9.52 19.46 6.13
N SER A 226 10.75 19.57 5.63
CA SER A 226 11.95 19.17 6.36
C SER A 226 12.55 20.43 7.00
N ASP A 227 12.39 20.55 8.30
CA ASP A 227 12.77 21.70 9.13
C ASP A 227 13.71 21.28 10.27
N GLU A 228 13.89 22.14 11.26
CA GLU A 228 14.72 21.87 12.44
C GLU A 228 14.23 20.63 13.22
N ILE A 229 12.91 20.40 13.27
CA ILE A 229 12.33 19.20 13.95
C ILE A 229 12.76 17.92 13.21
N THR A 230 12.81 17.97 11.88
CA THR A 230 13.33 16.86 11.08
C THR A 230 14.82 16.65 11.33
N LEU A 231 15.60 17.74 11.44
CA LEU A 231 17.03 17.66 11.77
C LEU A 231 17.26 17.05 13.15
N GLU A 232 16.50 17.46 14.15
CA GLU A 232 16.60 16.90 15.53
C GLU A 232 16.32 15.39 15.52
N PHE A 233 15.29 14.93 14.85
CA PHE A 233 14.99 13.51 14.71
C PHE A 233 16.14 12.75 14.03
N LEU A 234 16.64 13.28 12.91
CA LEU A 234 17.75 12.65 12.18
C LEU A 234 19.05 12.64 12.99
N LYS A 235 19.32 13.68 13.77
CA LYS A 235 20.46 13.69 14.72
C LYS A 235 20.34 12.61 15.78
N ALA A 236 19.14 12.48 16.36
CA ALA A 236 18.86 11.45 17.36
C ALA A 236 19.04 10.02 16.81
N GLN A 237 18.85 9.84 15.49
CA GLN A 237 19.04 8.59 14.76
C GLN A 237 20.45 8.44 14.13
N ASP A 238 21.43 9.29 14.50
CA ASP A 238 22.78 9.35 13.91
C ASP A 238 22.78 9.51 12.37
N ARG A 239 21.85 10.32 11.84
CA ARG A 239 21.62 10.53 10.41
C ARG A 239 21.51 12.00 10.02
N ALA A 240 22.17 12.90 10.76
CA ALA A 240 22.13 14.34 10.47
C ALA A 240 22.73 14.68 9.10
N ASP A 241 23.61 13.86 8.57
CA ASP A 241 24.29 14.01 7.28
C ASP A 241 23.36 13.93 6.07
N VAL A 242 22.19 13.31 6.20
CA VAL A 242 21.20 13.20 5.12
C VAL A 242 20.14 14.30 5.16
N TRP A 243 20.21 15.19 6.15
CA TRP A 243 19.23 16.25 6.29
C TRP A 243 19.40 17.36 5.23
N THR A 244 18.26 17.83 4.74
CA THR A 244 18.16 19.02 3.87
C THR A 244 16.93 19.81 4.29
N GLU A 245 17.04 21.13 4.42
CA GLU A 245 15.89 22.00 4.64
C GLU A 245 15.03 22.03 3.38
N LEU A 246 13.73 21.76 3.55
CA LEU A 246 12.76 21.70 2.45
C LEU A 246 11.44 22.34 2.88
N LYS A 247 11.00 23.32 2.13
CA LYS A 247 9.70 24.01 2.32
C LYS A 247 9.18 24.55 0.99
N ALA A 248 7.90 24.87 0.95
CA ALA A 248 7.32 25.63 -0.15
C ALA A 248 7.96 27.03 -0.27
N ASP A 249 7.86 27.64 -1.45
CA ASP A 249 8.18 29.06 -1.60
C ASP A 249 7.11 29.91 -0.91
N ASP A 250 7.48 31.12 -0.46
CA ASP A 250 6.56 32.00 0.27
C ASP A 250 5.36 32.44 -0.60
N ASP A 251 5.54 32.50 -1.92
CA ASP A 251 4.52 32.82 -2.92
C ASP A 251 3.97 31.58 -3.67
N ALA A 252 4.12 30.38 -3.07
CA ALA A 252 3.57 29.15 -3.64
C ALA A 252 2.05 29.20 -3.74
N ILE A 253 1.51 28.69 -4.86
CA ILE A 253 0.09 28.64 -5.11
C ILE A 253 -0.42 27.20 -4.98
N TYR A 254 -1.43 27.00 -4.15
CA TYR A 254 -2.08 25.74 -3.92
C TYR A 254 -3.42 25.66 -4.66
N ASP A 255 -3.84 24.46 -5.01
CA ASP A 255 -5.11 24.24 -5.70
C ASP A 255 -6.31 24.35 -4.73
N GLU A 256 -6.10 23.96 -3.47
CA GLU A 256 -7.11 24.01 -2.41
C GLU A 256 -6.40 24.32 -1.08
N GLU A 257 -7.11 24.94 -0.14
CA GLU A 257 -6.60 25.22 1.20
C GLU A 257 -7.59 24.83 2.29
N LEU A 258 -7.06 24.30 3.38
CA LEU A 258 -7.78 23.92 4.60
C LEU A 258 -6.97 24.42 5.80
N THR A 259 -7.60 25.09 6.75
CA THR A 259 -6.96 25.50 8.03
C THR A 259 -7.52 24.69 9.18
N ILE A 260 -6.63 24.22 10.05
CA ILE A 260 -6.95 23.50 11.28
C ILE A 260 -6.20 24.18 12.44
N ASP A 261 -6.94 24.65 13.42
CA ASP A 261 -6.37 25.10 14.69
C ASP A 261 -6.20 23.88 15.62
N LEU A 262 -4.95 23.52 15.88
CA LEU A 262 -4.60 22.38 16.73
C LEU A 262 -5.11 22.54 18.17
N SER A 263 -5.27 23.77 18.65
CA SER A 263 -5.73 24.06 20.01
C SER A 263 -7.23 23.81 20.22
N GLU A 264 -8.00 23.77 19.14
CA GLU A 264 -9.44 23.49 19.16
C GLU A 264 -9.78 22.00 19.06
N LEU A 265 -8.80 21.15 18.73
CA LEU A 265 -9.02 19.73 18.57
C LEU A 265 -9.29 19.06 19.91
N VAL A 266 -10.13 18.05 19.87
CA VAL A 266 -10.50 17.19 21.00
C VAL A 266 -10.28 15.72 20.63
N PRO A 267 -10.15 14.80 21.59
CA PRO A 267 -10.03 13.38 21.31
C PRO A 267 -11.23 12.84 20.51
N MET A 268 -10.93 12.12 19.44
CA MET A 268 -11.90 11.60 18.46
C MET A 268 -11.72 10.12 18.22
N ALA A 269 -12.74 9.51 17.63
CA ALA A 269 -12.70 8.14 17.14
C ALA A 269 -13.29 8.06 15.73
N ALA A 270 -12.65 7.28 14.86
CA ALA A 270 -13.29 6.83 13.63
C ALA A 270 -14.15 5.61 13.95
N CYS A 271 -15.46 5.77 13.80
CA CYS A 271 -16.44 4.74 14.11
C CYS A 271 -16.50 3.66 13.02
N PRO A 272 -16.99 2.44 13.31
CA PRO A 272 -17.22 1.41 12.30
C PRO A 272 -18.15 1.93 11.17
N HIS A 273 -17.95 1.59 9.87
CA HIS A 273 -16.88 0.76 9.30
C HIS A 273 -16.14 1.60 8.25
N SER A 274 -15.80 2.86 8.59
CA SER A 274 -15.07 3.76 7.69
C SER A 274 -14.15 4.70 8.47
N PRO A 275 -12.92 4.96 8.00
CA PRO A 275 -11.98 5.86 8.67
C PRO A 275 -12.44 7.33 8.74
N ASP A 276 -13.42 7.73 7.93
CA ASP A 276 -14.00 9.09 7.92
C ASP A 276 -15.32 9.22 8.71
N ASN A 277 -15.78 8.14 9.33
CA ASN A 277 -16.96 8.18 10.21
C ASN A 277 -16.56 8.68 11.61
N ILE A 278 -16.23 9.96 11.70
CA ILE A 278 -15.61 10.55 12.89
C ILE A 278 -16.64 11.09 13.88
N LYS A 279 -16.42 10.78 15.15
CA LYS A 279 -17.13 11.37 16.29
C LYS A 279 -16.15 11.72 17.40
N THR A 280 -16.47 12.77 18.16
CA THR A 280 -15.75 13.12 19.37
C THR A 280 -16.09 12.17 20.53
N CYS A 281 -15.23 12.12 21.56
CA CYS A 281 -15.54 11.35 22.77
C CYS A 281 -16.85 11.82 23.43
N ASP A 282 -17.12 13.11 23.41
CA ASP A 282 -18.34 13.70 23.99
C ASP A 282 -19.61 13.23 23.24
N GLU A 283 -19.53 13.11 21.90
CA GLU A 283 -20.65 12.60 21.07
C GLU A 283 -20.90 11.10 21.26
N LEU A 284 -19.85 10.31 21.54
CA LEU A 284 -19.98 8.86 21.73
C LEU A 284 -20.43 8.48 23.14
N GLY A 285 -19.99 9.24 24.13
CA GLY A 285 -20.18 8.90 25.53
C GLY A 285 -19.49 7.61 25.95
N PRO A 286 -19.63 7.17 27.19
CA PRO A 286 -19.03 5.94 27.68
C PRO A 286 -19.75 4.72 27.10
N MET A 287 -19.02 3.88 26.36
CA MET A 287 -19.48 2.59 25.86
C MET A 287 -18.54 1.48 26.32
N LYS A 288 -19.06 0.32 26.68
CA LYS A 288 -18.25 -0.85 27.05
C LYS A 288 -17.38 -1.27 25.88
N ILE A 289 -16.17 -1.72 26.19
CA ILE A 289 -15.21 -2.21 25.20
C ILE A 289 -14.71 -3.59 25.60
N ASP A 290 -14.37 -4.43 24.62
CA ASP A 290 -13.92 -5.80 24.83
C ASP A 290 -12.42 -5.96 24.59
N GLN A 291 -11.86 -5.13 23.67
CA GLN A 291 -10.48 -5.27 23.24
C GLN A 291 -9.86 -3.90 22.96
N VAL A 292 -8.57 -3.80 23.29
CA VAL A 292 -7.70 -2.67 22.91
C VAL A 292 -6.45 -3.20 22.25
N CYS A 293 -6.12 -2.68 21.05
CA CYS A 293 -4.88 -3.00 20.34
C CYS A 293 -4.11 -1.70 20.05
N ILE A 294 -2.93 -1.56 20.65
CA ILE A 294 -2.06 -0.38 20.49
C ILE A 294 -0.84 -0.74 19.67
N GLY A 295 -0.47 0.09 18.69
CA GLY A 295 0.69 -0.12 17.83
C GLY A 295 0.38 0.08 16.36
N SER A 296 0.85 -0.84 15.51
CA SER A 296 0.85 -0.79 14.06
C SER A 296 1.78 0.31 13.49
N CYS A 297 1.86 0.44 12.17
CA CYS A 297 2.66 1.49 11.54
C CYS A 297 2.20 2.92 11.88
N THR A 298 0.98 3.08 12.40
CA THR A 298 0.37 4.38 12.68
C THR A 298 0.82 4.97 14.02
N ASN A 299 0.75 4.19 15.10
CA ASN A 299 1.01 4.67 16.46
C ASN A 299 1.82 3.65 17.27
N SER A 300 3.07 3.51 16.95
CA SER A 300 3.99 2.57 17.62
C SER A 300 5.37 3.16 17.87
N SER A 301 5.50 4.49 17.75
CA SER A 301 6.74 5.21 18.03
C SER A 301 7.14 5.12 19.50
N PHE A 302 8.40 5.44 19.80
CA PHE A 302 8.89 5.47 21.17
C PHE A 302 8.04 6.40 22.06
N VAL A 303 7.68 7.59 21.56
CA VAL A 303 6.87 8.55 22.32
C VAL A 303 5.44 8.04 22.53
N ASP A 304 4.80 7.43 21.53
CA ASP A 304 3.51 6.78 21.69
C ASP A 304 3.54 5.74 22.83
N MET A 305 4.55 4.88 22.81
CA MET A 305 4.72 3.81 23.80
C MET A 305 5.01 4.37 25.21
N MET A 306 5.79 5.44 25.31
CA MET A 306 6.06 6.11 26.59
C MET A 306 4.80 6.73 27.20
N LYS A 307 3.95 7.35 26.39
CA LYS A 307 2.64 7.87 26.82
C LYS A 307 1.74 6.74 27.35
N VAL A 308 1.66 5.63 26.59
CA VAL A 308 0.91 4.44 26.99
C VAL A 308 1.42 3.86 28.31
N ALA A 309 2.75 3.66 28.43
CA ALA A 309 3.36 3.16 29.66
C ALA A 309 3.07 4.07 30.87
N HIS A 310 3.16 5.40 30.68
CA HIS A 310 2.83 6.36 31.73
C HIS A 310 1.38 6.23 32.21
N ILE A 311 0.42 6.13 31.29
CA ILE A 311 -1.00 5.98 31.60
C ILE A 311 -1.26 4.69 32.39
N LEU A 312 -0.59 3.60 32.02
CA LEU A 312 -0.76 2.27 32.60
C LEU A 312 0.00 2.07 33.93
N LYS A 313 1.06 2.83 34.15
CA LYS A 313 1.99 2.66 35.30
C LYS A 313 1.28 2.59 36.64
N GLY A 314 1.55 1.49 37.38
CA GLY A 314 1.01 1.26 38.71
C GLY A 314 -0.51 0.99 38.73
N LYS A 315 -1.13 0.73 37.61
CA LYS A 315 -2.55 0.42 37.46
C LYS A 315 -2.75 -0.96 36.82
N THR A 316 -3.97 -1.45 36.82
CA THR A 316 -4.36 -2.70 36.19
C THR A 316 -5.49 -2.43 35.21
N ILE A 317 -5.43 -3.02 34.03
CA ILE A 317 -6.50 -2.92 33.02
C ILE A 317 -7.79 -3.55 33.55
N HIS A 318 -8.92 -3.10 33.01
CA HIS A 318 -10.23 -3.63 33.36
C HIS A 318 -10.30 -5.14 33.06
N PRO A 319 -10.85 -5.98 33.97
CA PRO A 319 -10.86 -7.45 33.81
C PRO A 319 -11.58 -7.93 32.56
N ASP A 320 -12.54 -7.20 32.05
CA ASP A 320 -13.29 -7.55 30.83
C ASP A 320 -12.58 -7.12 29.54
N VAL A 321 -11.42 -6.44 29.61
CA VAL A 321 -10.70 -5.90 28.45
C VAL A 321 -9.46 -6.74 28.15
N SER A 322 -9.30 -7.14 26.90
CA SER A 322 -8.05 -7.68 26.38
C SER A 322 -7.19 -6.57 25.78
N LEU A 323 -6.04 -6.27 26.40
CA LEU A 323 -5.08 -5.28 25.89
C LEU A 323 -3.89 -5.97 25.22
N SER A 324 -3.55 -5.57 24.00
CA SER A 324 -2.32 -5.93 23.31
C SER A 324 -1.57 -4.70 22.83
N ILE A 325 -0.23 -4.75 22.91
CA ILE A 325 0.68 -3.64 22.53
C ILE A 325 1.78 -4.18 21.64
N ALA A 326 1.97 -3.57 20.45
CA ALA A 326 3.04 -3.87 19.51
C ALA A 326 3.93 -2.65 19.33
N PRO A 327 5.14 -2.58 19.91
CA PRO A 327 6.13 -1.53 19.65
C PRO A 327 6.55 -1.52 18.17
N GLY A 328 6.89 -0.36 17.60
CA GLY A 328 7.09 -0.20 16.16
C GLY A 328 8.35 -0.85 15.61
N SER A 329 9.39 -0.96 16.44
CA SER A 329 10.65 -1.54 16.02
C SER A 329 11.39 -2.20 17.21
N LYS A 330 12.41 -3.00 16.86
CA LYS A 330 13.35 -3.54 17.84
C LYS A 330 14.02 -2.43 18.66
N GLN A 331 14.36 -1.31 18.02
CA GLN A 331 14.93 -0.15 18.69
C GLN A 331 13.98 0.38 19.78
N VAL A 332 12.71 0.61 19.43
CA VAL A 332 11.70 1.06 20.40
C VAL A 332 11.51 0.04 21.51
N LEU A 333 11.32 -1.24 21.18
CA LEU A 333 11.14 -2.31 22.18
C LEU A 333 12.33 -2.39 23.15
N ASN A 334 13.56 -2.31 22.64
CA ASN A 334 14.76 -2.37 23.47
C ASN A 334 14.85 -1.18 24.43
N MET A 335 14.57 0.04 23.94
CA MET A 335 14.59 1.24 24.78
C MET A 335 13.51 1.20 25.88
N LEU A 336 12.31 0.68 25.58
CA LEU A 336 11.25 0.45 26.56
C LEU A 336 11.66 -0.59 27.63
N ALA A 337 12.40 -1.61 27.24
CA ALA A 337 12.93 -2.60 28.17
C ALA A 337 13.99 -2.00 29.10
N GLN A 338 14.88 -1.17 28.58
CA GLN A 338 15.96 -0.54 29.35
C GLN A 338 15.45 0.50 30.35
N ASN A 339 14.44 1.29 30.01
CA ASN A 339 13.92 2.34 30.88
C ASN A 339 12.78 1.89 31.81
N GLY A 340 12.38 0.61 31.77
CA GLY A 340 11.34 0.01 32.59
C GLY A 340 9.91 0.20 32.11
N ALA A 341 9.67 0.98 31.06
CA ALA A 341 8.33 1.21 30.52
C ALA A 341 7.65 -0.10 30.04
N LEU A 342 8.44 -1.03 29.51
CA LEU A 342 7.95 -2.35 29.12
C LEU A 342 7.41 -3.13 30.33
N SER A 343 8.12 -3.08 31.47
CA SER A 343 7.66 -3.69 32.73
C SER A 343 6.38 -3.06 33.22
N ASP A 344 6.27 -1.73 33.21
CA ASP A 344 5.05 -1.01 33.63
C ASP A 344 3.82 -1.46 32.79
N MET A 345 3.98 -1.67 31.47
CA MET A 345 2.90 -2.15 30.59
C MET A 345 2.52 -3.61 30.90
N ILE A 346 3.51 -4.48 31.12
CA ILE A 346 3.28 -5.91 31.46
C ILE A 346 2.57 -6.01 32.81
N ASP A 347 3.02 -5.28 33.82
CA ASP A 347 2.44 -5.28 35.16
C ASP A 347 0.99 -4.78 35.16
N ALA A 348 0.65 -3.86 34.25
CA ALA A 348 -0.73 -3.42 34.05
C ALA A 348 -1.63 -4.50 33.41
N GLY A 349 -1.08 -5.58 32.86
CA GLY A 349 -1.82 -6.68 32.22
C GLY A 349 -1.81 -6.64 30.68
N ALA A 350 -0.95 -5.84 30.05
CA ALA A 350 -0.83 -5.84 28.59
C ALA A 350 -0.09 -7.08 28.09
N ARG A 351 -0.56 -7.63 26.96
CA ARG A 351 0.18 -8.61 26.19
C ARG A 351 1.08 -7.88 25.20
N ILE A 352 2.38 -8.11 25.28
CA ILE A 352 3.35 -7.51 24.35
C ILE A 352 3.45 -8.42 23.14
N LEU A 353 3.26 -7.83 21.96
CA LEU A 353 3.35 -8.50 20.68
C LEU A 353 4.70 -8.20 20.01
N GLU A 354 5.01 -8.98 18.97
CA GLU A 354 6.12 -8.66 18.07
C GLU A 354 5.92 -7.28 17.40
N SER A 355 7.03 -6.66 17.05
CA SER A 355 7.06 -5.44 16.24
C SER A 355 6.68 -5.76 14.80
N ALA A 356 5.38 -5.94 14.54
CA ALA A 356 4.84 -6.46 13.29
C ALA A 356 3.49 -5.83 12.93
N CYS A 357 3.13 -5.89 11.65
CA CYS A 357 1.89 -5.33 11.10
C CYS A 357 0.69 -6.32 11.11
N GLY A 358 0.93 -7.62 11.32
CA GLY A 358 -0.09 -8.68 11.29
C GLY A 358 -1.36 -8.42 12.11
N PRO A 359 -1.29 -7.87 13.34
CA PRO A 359 -2.48 -7.55 14.14
C PRO A 359 -3.47 -6.61 13.45
N CYS A 360 -3.02 -5.77 12.51
CA CYS A 360 -3.88 -4.85 11.75
C CYS A 360 -4.96 -5.57 10.93
N ILE A 361 -4.66 -6.77 10.43
CA ILE A 361 -5.60 -7.64 9.70
C ILE A 361 -6.18 -8.75 10.58
N GLY A 362 -6.04 -8.65 11.89
CA GLY A 362 -6.59 -9.59 12.85
C GLY A 362 -5.73 -10.83 13.13
N MET A 363 -4.51 -10.92 12.60
CA MET A 363 -3.61 -12.06 12.89
C MET A 363 -3.30 -12.12 14.39
N GLY A 364 -3.77 -13.17 15.05
CA GLY A 364 -3.66 -13.36 16.49
C GLY A 364 -4.45 -12.37 17.37
N GLN A 365 -5.16 -11.41 16.77
CA GLN A 365 -5.82 -10.29 17.46
C GLN A 365 -7.21 -9.96 16.88
N SER A 366 -7.98 -10.97 16.48
CA SER A 366 -9.38 -10.77 16.09
C SER A 366 -10.22 -10.39 17.31
N PRO A 367 -11.18 -9.45 17.20
CA PRO A 367 -12.16 -9.21 18.24
C PRO A 367 -13.15 -10.41 18.33
N ASN A 368 -13.82 -10.57 19.47
CA ASN A 368 -14.93 -11.50 19.60
C ASN A 368 -16.12 -11.08 18.70
N SER A 369 -17.07 -11.98 18.48
CA SER A 369 -18.29 -11.69 17.72
C SER A 369 -19.04 -10.51 18.35
N LYS A 370 -19.37 -9.51 17.54
CA LYS A 370 -19.99 -8.23 17.96
C LYS A 370 -19.16 -7.40 18.94
N GLY A 371 -17.92 -7.82 19.22
CA GLY A 371 -17.03 -7.16 20.17
C GLY A 371 -16.63 -5.75 19.71
N ILE A 372 -16.53 -4.84 20.68
CA ILE A 372 -16.06 -3.48 20.47
C ILE A 372 -14.56 -3.44 20.73
N SER A 373 -13.78 -3.15 19.67
CA SER A 373 -12.32 -3.07 19.70
C SER A 373 -11.85 -1.65 19.43
N LEU A 374 -11.09 -1.05 20.36
CA LEU A 374 -10.38 0.20 20.13
C LEU A 374 -8.98 -0.10 19.59
N ARG A 375 -8.64 0.51 18.47
CA ARG A 375 -7.35 0.28 17.80
C ARG A 375 -6.67 1.58 17.41
N THR A 376 -5.37 1.65 17.62
CA THR A 376 -4.58 2.80 17.16
C THR A 376 -4.13 2.65 15.70
N PHE A 377 -4.74 1.72 14.99
CA PHE A 377 -4.46 1.37 13.60
C PHE A 377 -5.09 2.38 12.63
N ASN A 378 -5.06 2.08 11.34
CA ASN A 378 -5.45 3.01 10.29
C ASN A 378 -6.72 2.63 9.53
N ARG A 379 -7.22 1.38 9.64
CA ARG A 379 -8.39 0.87 8.92
C ARG A 379 -9.33 0.10 9.82
N ASN A 380 -10.64 0.32 9.61
CA ASN A 380 -11.72 -0.30 10.38
C ASN A 380 -12.85 -0.83 9.48
N PHE A 381 -12.54 -1.20 8.24
CA PHE A 381 -13.53 -1.77 7.32
C PHE A 381 -14.16 -3.04 7.88
N GLU A 382 -15.42 -3.32 7.52
CA GLU A 382 -16.15 -4.51 7.94
C GLU A 382 -15.34 -5.78 7.68
N GLY A 383 -15.18 -6.62 8.70
CA GLY A 383 -14.47 -7.89 8.61
C GLY A 383 -12.93 -7.81 8.53
N ARG A 384 -12.35 -6.63 8.35
CA ARG A 384 -10.89 -6.47 8.18
C ARG A 384 -10.06 -7.08 9.30
N SER A 385 -10.54 -6.97 10.54
CA SER A 385 -9.81 -7.45 11.73
C SER A 385 -10.09 -8.92 12.08
N GLY A 386 -10.61 -9.70 11.13
CA GLY A 386 -10.82 -11.14 11.27
C GLY A 386 -12.22 -11.54 11.76
N THR A 387 -13.03 -10.59 12.24
CA THR A 387 -14.42 -10.83 12.68
C THR A 387 -15.36 -9.93 11.91
N LYS A 388 -16.33 -10.51 11.20
CA LYS A 388 -17.21 -9.76 10.28
C LYS A 388 -18.09 -8.74 10.99
N ASP A 389 -18.65 -9.10 12.14
CA ASP A 389 -19.56 -8.27 12.95
C ASP A 389 -18.84 -7.50 14.09
N GLY A 390 -17.51 -7.56 14.14
CA GLY A 390 -16.69 -6.79 15.09
C GLY A 390 -16.81 -5.28 14.83
N GLN A 391 -16.93 -4.50 15.92
CA GLN A 391 -17.07 -3.04 15.88
C GLN A 391 -15.72 -2.40 16.16
N ILE A 392 -15.01 -1.98 15.11
CA ILE A 392 -13.65 -1.44 15.21
C ILE A 392 -13.67 0.08 15.20
N TYR A 393 -13.15 0.67 16.26
CA TYR A 393 -12.95 2.12 16.40
C TYR A 393 -11.47 2.46 16.28
N LEU A 394 -11.13 3.44 15.46
CA LEU A 394 -9.75 3.94 15.37
C LEU A 394 -9.60 5.15 16.28
N VAL A 395 -8.63 5.05 17.20
CA VAL A 395 -8.44 6.03 18.28
C VAL A 395 -6.94 6.32 18.49
N SER A 396 -6.64 7.38 19.26
CA SER A 396 -5.27 7.67 19.69
C SER A 396 -4.76 6.67 20.74
N PRO A 397 -3.43 6.52 20.91
CA PRO A 397 -2.85 5.69 21.97
C PRO A 397 -3.30 6.09 23.37
N GLU A 398 -3.44 7.40 23.61
CA GLU A 398 -3.87 7.97 24.87
C GLU A 398 -5.30 7.55 25.21
N LEU A 399 -6.22 7.68 24.24
CA LEU A 399 -7.61 7.27 24.41
C LEU A 399 -7.71 5.73 24.58
N ALA A 400 -6.95 4.97 23.81
CA ALA A 400 -6.92 3.52 23.90
C ALA A 400 -6.46 3.04 25.29
N ALA A 401 -5.36 3.59 25.81
CA ALA A 401 -4.82 3.22 27.11
C ALA A 401 -5.75 3.65 28.28
N ALA A 402 -6.33 4.85 28.24
CA ALA A 402 -7.31 5.30 29.22
C ALA A 402 -8.54 4.38 29.26
N SER A 403 -9.04 4.00 28.10
CA SER A 403 -10.20 3.11 27.96
C SER A 403 -9.90 1.68 28.42
N ALA A 404 -8.66 1.19 28.21
CA ALA A 404 -8.26 -0.12 28.71
C ALA A 404 -8.33 -0.23 30.24
N LEU A 405 -8.04 0.87 30.95
CA LEU A 405 -8.11 0.92 32.41
C LEU A 405 -9.56 0.92 32.94
N SER A 406 -10.43 1.65 32.27
CA SER A 406 -11.82 1.85 32.74
C SER A 406 -12.80 0.77 32.26
N GLY A 407 -12.49 0.06 31.16
CA GLY A 407 -13.40 -0.88 30.50
C GLY A 407 -14.47 -0.22 29.63
N VAL A 408 -14.42 1.11 29.50
CA VAL A 408 -15.33 1.90 28.65
C VAL A 408 -14.52 2.91 27.83
N LEU A 409 -15.08 3.37 26.71
CA LEU A 409 -14.48 4.48 25.97
C LEU A 409 -14.33 5.68 26.90
N THR A 410 -13.11 6.14 27.10
CA THR A 410 -12.75 7.16 28.11
C THR A 410 -11.95 8.28 27.47
N ASP A 411 -12.41 9.50 27.63
CA ASP A 411 -11.69 10.69 27.21
C ASP A 411 -10.37 10.82 27.99
N PRO A 412 -9.21 10.81 27.34
CA PRO A 412 -7.92 10.88 28.02
C PRO A 412 -7.68 12.22 28.73
N ARG A 413 -8.41 13.29 28.40
CA ARG A 413 -8.34 14.57 29.11
C ARG A 413 -8.75 14.48 30.60
N THR A 414 -9.44 13.38 30.97
CA THR A 414 -9.77 13.06 32.36
C THR A 414 -8.62 12.50 33.19
N LEU A 415 -7.46 12.19 32.55
CA LEU A 415 -6.31 11.62 33.24
C LEU A 415 -5.52 12.62 34.12
N GLY A 416 -5.89 13.90 34.09
CA GLY A 416 -5.22 14.96 34.82
C GLY A 416 -4.06 15.59 34.02
N GLU A 417 -3.04 16.06 34.76
CA GLU A 417 -1.90 16.74 34.13
C GLU A 417 -1.08 15.77 33.25
N MET A 418 -0.79 16.20 32.03
CA MET A 418 0.04 15.46 31.11
C MET A 418 1.51 15.83 31.30
N PRO A 419 2.40 14.88 31.63
CA PRO A 419 3.82 15.16 31.69
C PRO A 419 4.37 15.47 30.26
N GLU A 420 5.51 16.13 30.22
CA GLU A 420 6.19 16.38 28.97
C GLU A 420 6.85 15.07 28.45
N PHE A 421 6.49 14.66 27.23
CA PHE A 421 7.13 13.55 26.53
C PHE A 421 7.99 14.11 25.40
N LYS A 422 9.30 13.84 25.48
CA LYS A 422 10.26 14.29 24.47
C LYS A 422 10.84 13.11 23.72
N LEU A 423 11.22 13.34 22.47
CA LEU A 423 12.10 12.45 21.77
C LEU A 423 13.44 12.34 22.54
N PRO A 424 14.05 11.16 22.63
CA PRO A 424 15.38 11.04 23.18
C PRO A 424 16.39 11.82 22.32
N GLU A 425 17.41 12.39 22.97
CA GLU A 425 18.52 13.05 22.25
C GLU A 425 19.31 12.08 21.40
N HIS A 426 19.36 10.79 21.80
CA HIS A 426 19.94 9.67 21.10
C HIS A 426 19.07 8.44 21.21
N PHE A 427 18.83 7.78 20.08
CA PHE A 427 18.24 6.46 20.05
C PHE A 427 19.29 5.37 20.20
N GLU A 428 18.93 4.23 20.76
CA GLU A 428 19.78 3.05 20.87
C GLU A 428 19.90 2.34 19.51
N ILE A 429 20.89 2.75 18.71
CA ILE A 429 21.06 2.26 17.35
C ILE A 429 21.79 0.92 17.34
N ASN A 430 21.15 -0.08 16.76
CA ASN A 430 21.73 -1.40 16.56
C ASN A 430 21.17 -2.05 15.29
N ASP A 431 21.90 -1.90 14.20
CA ASP A 431 21.50 -2.34 12.87
C ASP A 431 21.79 -3.82 12.59
N ASN A 432 22.06 -4.64 13.61
CA ASN A 432 22.40 -6.07 13.47
C ASN A 432 21.29 -6.93 12.82
N MET A 433 20.06 -6.41 12.72
CA MET A 433 18.95 -7.07 12.05
C MET A 433 18.73 -6.55 10.62
N ILE A 434 19.55 -5.64 10.13
CA ILE A 434 19.57 -5.17 8.75
C ILE A 434 20.76 -5.83 8.05
N THR A 435 20.46 -6.73 7.12
CA THR A 435 21.49 -7.41 6.32
C THR A 435 21.76 -6.61 5.06
N PRO A 436 23.01 -6.14 4.83
CA PRO A 436 23.36 -5.49 3.57
C PRO A 436 23.36 -6.50 2.41
N PRO A 437 23.20 -6.02 1.17
CA PRO A 437 23.34 -6.87 -0.01
C PRO A 437 24.78 -7.37 -0.18
N ALA A 438 24.95 -8.41 -0.98
CA ALA A 438 26.28 -8.87 -1.41
C ALA A 438 27.01 -7.78 -2.22
N ALA A 439 28.32 -7.78 -2.13
CA ALA A 439 29.14 -6.94 -3.00
C ALA A 439 28.97 -7.35 -4.48
N GLU A 440 29.19 -6.44 -5.42
CA GLU A 440 28.95 -6.70 -6.84
C GLU A 440 29.68 -7.93 -7.39
N ASN A 441 30.92 -8.13 -6.95
CA ASN A 441 31.74 -9.27 -7.35
C ASN A 441 31.32 -10.61 -6.71
N GLU A 442 30.43 -10.60 -5.71
CA GLU A 442 29.93 -11.78 -5.02
C GLU A 442 28.51 -12.17 -5.43
N MET A 443 27.78 -11.27 -6.12
CA MET A 443 26.37 -11.44 -6.47
C MET A 443 26.06 -12.74 -7.22
N GLU A 444 26.89 -13.10 -8.19
CA GLU A 444 26.69 -14.32 -9.00
C GLU A 444 26.76 -15.60 -8.17
N SER A 445 27.56 -15.58 -7.08
CA SER A 445 27.71 -16.71 -6.17
C SER A 445 26.53 -16.87 -5.19
N VAL A 446 25.66 -15.88 -5.09
CA VAL A 446 24.49 -15.92 -4.20
C VAL A 446 23.40 -16.81 -4.80
N GLU A 447 23.10 -17.91 -4.11
CA GLU A 447 21.99 -18.78 -4.46
C GLU A 447 20.65 -18.16 -4.00
N VAL A 448 19.67 -18.12 -4.90
CA VAL A 448 18.28 -17.72 -4.55
C VAL A 448 17.53 -18.95 -4.05
N LEU A 449 17.10 -18.90 -2.80
CA LEU A 449 16.44 -20.01 -2.10
C LEU A 449 14.92 -19.97 -2.35
N ARG A 450 14.39 -20.94 -3.09
CA ARG A 450 12.95 -21.03 -3.41
C ARG A 450 12.31 -22.19 -2.67
N GLY A 451 11.23 -21.91 -1.97
CA GLY A 451 10.34 -22.95 -1.47
C GLY A 451 9.51 -23.59 -2.60
N PRO A 452 8.88 -24.74 -2.36
CA PRO A 452 8.13 -25.47 -3.38
C PRO A 452 6.95 -24.68 -3.94
N ASN A 453 6.42 -23.73 -3.17
CA ASN A 453 5.29 -22.87 -3.57
C ASN A 453 5.72 -21.62 -4.36
N ILE A 454 7.01 -21.28 -4.41
CA ILE A 454 7.51 -20.09 -5.10
C ILE A 454 7.90 -20.48 -6.52
N LYS A 455 7.13 -20.01 -7.51
CA LYS A 455 7.35 -20.30 -8.95
C LYS A 455 7.78 -19.03 -9.69
N PRO A 456 8.62 -19.16 -10.72
CA PRO A 456 8.96 -18.02 -11.57
C PRO A 456 7.72 -17.31 -12.09
N PHE A 457 7.87 -16.00 -12.35
CA PHE A 457 6.82 -15.23 -13.02
C PHE A 457 6.50 -15.85 -14.39
N PRO A 458 5.23 -15.87 -14.84
CA PRO A 458 4.86 -16.41 -16.14
C PRO A 458 5.61 -15.69 -17.27
N GLU A 459 6.06 -16.48 -18.27
CA GLU A 459 6.63 -15.91 -19.48
C GLU A 459 5.56 -15.16 -20.27
N THR A 460 5.91 -13.99 -20.75
CA THR A 460 5.10 -13.14 -21.62
C THR A 460 5.68 -13.14 -23.03
N SER A 461 4.90 -12.70 -23.99
CA SER A 461 5.32 -12.59 -25.39
C SER A 461 4.71 -11.34 -26.02
N PRO A 462 5.41 -10.71 -26.98
CA PRO A 462 4.83 -9.60 -27.73
C PRO A 462 3.44 -9.93 -28.29
N LEU A 463 2.63 -8.89 -28.49
CA LEU A 463 1.29 -9.06 -29.06
C LEU A 463 1.38 -9.79 -30.39
N ASP A 464 0.55 -10.80 -30.58
CA ASP A 464 0.46 -11.55 -31.85
C ASP A 464 0.01 -10.62 -33.00
N ASP A 465 0.42 -10.88 -34.23
CA ASP A 465 -0.02 -10.11 -35.41
C ASP A 465 -1.53 -10.21 -35.63
N SER A 466 -2.09 -11.39 -35.35
CA SER A 466 -3.53 -11.65 -35.35
C SER A 466 -3.88 -12.58 -34.19
N ILE A 467 -5.05 -12.38 -33.58
CA ILE A 467 -5.56 -13.26 -32.53
C ILE A 467 -6.65 -14.14 -33.12
N GLU A 468 -6.38 -15.43 -33.22
CA GLU A 468 -7.37 -16.46 -33.56
C GLU A 468 -7.56 -17.37 -32.36
N CYS A 469 -8.75 -17.42 -31.80
CA CYS A 469 -8.99 -18.15 -30.57
C CYS A 469 -10.48 -18.44 -30.35
N LYS A 470 -10.80 -19.07 -29.20
CA LYS A 470 -12.18 -19.32 -28.77
C LYS A 470 -12.56 -18.47 -27.57
N VAL A 471 -13.86 -18.25 -27.40
CA VAL A 471 -14.40 -17.65 -26.19
C VAL A 471 -14.39 -18.70 -25.08
N SER A 472 -13.48 -18.58 -24.12
CA SER A 472 -13.38 -19.53 -22.99
C SER A 472 -14.42 -19.31 -21.91
N LEU A 473 -14.92 -18.06 -21.78
CA LEU A 473 -15.90 -17.70 -20.77
C LEU A 473 -16.74 -16.50 -21.25
N LYS A 474 -18.05 -16.55 -21.00
CA LYS A 474 -18.96 -15.43 -21.11
C LYS A 474 -19.63 -15.19 -19.78
N VAL A 475 -19.48 -13.97 -19.22
CA VAL A 475 -20.02 -13.56 -17.92
C VAL A 475 -20.82 -12.27 -18.03
N GLY A 476 -21.72 -12.05 -17.08
CA GLY A 476 -22.60 -10.86 -17.03
C GLY A 476 -21.93 -9.59 -16.52
N ASP A 477 -22.76 -8.67 -16.03
CA ASP A 477 -22.35 -7.40 -15.46
C ASP A 477 -21.76 -7.55 -14.04
N ASN A 478 -21.00 -6.53 -13.59
CA ASN A 478 -20.48 -6.40 -12.23
C ASN A 478 -19.59 -7.56 -11.76
N ILE A 479 -18.80 -8.10 -12.66
CA ILE A 479 -17.76 -9.07 -12.30
C ILE A 479 -16.71 -8.38 -11.44
N THR A 480 -16.51 -8.86 -10.23
CA THR A 480 -15.52 -8.33 -9.29
C THR A 480 -14.17 -9.02 -9.44
N THR A 481 -13.13 -8.40 -8.91
CA THR A 481 -11.81 -9.04 -8.81
C THR A 481 -11.83 -10.32 -7.95
N ASP A 482 -12.80 -10.44 -7.02
CA ASP A 482 -13.02 -11.67 -6.25
C ASP A 482 -13.71 -12.78 -7.06
N HIS A 483 -14.54 -12.43 -8.05
CA HIS A 483 -15.07 -13.39 -9.01
C HIS A 483 -13.96 -13.93 -9.93
N ILE A 484 -13.05 -13.03 -10.38
CA ILE A 484 -11.94 -13.40 -11.27
C ILE A 484 -10.90 -14.23 -10.51
N MET A 485 -10.48 -13.76 -9.33
CA MET A 485 -9.47 -14.41 -8.49
C MET A 485 -9.89 -14.35 -7.03
N PRO A 486 -10.55 -15.41 -6.53
CA PRO A 486 -11.01 -15.45 -5.14
C PRO A 486 -9.89 -15.25 -4.12
N ALA A 487 -10.19 -14.53 -3.04
CA ALA A 487 -9.26 -14.28 -1.93
C ALA A 487 -9.81 -14.91 -0.65
N GLY A 488 -9.50 -16.14 -0.42
CA GLY A 488 -9.78 -16.82 0.83
C GLY A 488 -8.52 -17.30 1.52
N ALA A 489 -8.57 -17.62 2.80
CA ALA A 489 -7.44 -18.10 3.58
C ALA A 489 -6.70 -19.31 2.96
N LYS A 490 -7.39 -20.11 2.16
CA LYS A 490 -6.82 -21.25 1.44
C LYS A 490 -6.11 -20.86 0.13
N ILE A 491 -6.46 -19.72 -0.45
CA ILE A 491 -5.98 -19.28 -1.78
C ILE A 491 -4.84 -18.28 -1.64
N LEU A 492 -4.92 -17.38 -0.66
CA LEU A 492 -3.89 -16.36 -0.42
C LEU A 492 -2.46 -16.91 -0.27
N PRO A 493 -2.21 -18.06 0.36
CA PRO A 493 -0.86 -18.65 0.41
C PRO A 493 -0.29 -19.03 -0.95
N LEU A 494 -1.13 -19.17 -1.99
CA LEU A 494 -0.71 -19.53 -3.36
C LEU A 494 -0.30 -18.31 -4.21
N ARG A 495 -0.34 -17.10 -3.67
CA ARG A 495 -0.09 -15.85 -4.43
C ARG A 495 1.27 -15.80 -5.14
N SER A 496 2.28 -16.48 -4.60
CA SER A 496 3.61 -16.59 -5.20
C SER A 496 3.75 -17.77 -6.18
N ASN A 497 2.61 -18.41 -6.54
CA ASN A 497 2.55 -19.55 -7.43
C ASN A 497 1.40 -19.36 -8.43
N ILE A 498 1.65 -18.56 -9.47
CA ILE A 498 0.64 -18.25 -10.48
C ILE A 498 0.07 -19.51 -11.12
N PRO A 499 0.86 -20.56 -11.46
CA PRO A 499 0.32 -21.83 -11.91
C PRO A 499 -0.73 -22.45 -10.99
N ALA A 500 -0.47 -22.47 -9.67
CA ALA A 500 -1.39 -23.05 -8.70
C ALA A 500 -2.61 -22.16 -8.46
N ILE A 501 -2.41 -20.85 -8.25
CA ILE A 501 -3.51 -19.92 -7.97
C ILE A 501 -4.46 -19.80 -9.18
N SER A 502 -3.95 -19.95 -10.42
CA SER A 502 -4.76 -19.89 -11.65
C SER A 502 -5.84 -20.98 -11.71
N GLN A 503 -5.65 -22.09 -11.00
CA GLN A 503 -6.67 -23.16 -10.89
C GLN A 503 -7.94 -22.70 -10.15
N HIS A 504 -7.89 -21.57 -9.45
CA HIS A 504 -9.03 -20.95 -8.76
C HIS A 504 -9.66 -19.80 -9.55
N CYS A 505 -9.11 -19.48 -10.74
CA CYS A 505 -9.59 -18.38 -11.57
C CYS A 505 -11.02 -18.62 -12.01
N PHE A 506 -11.92 -17.67 -11.74
CA PHE A 506 -13.37 -17.73 -12.05
C PHE A 506 -14.14 -18.92 -11.47
N THR A 507 -13.59 -19.71 -10.57
CA THR A 507 -14.29 -20.88 -10.02
C THR A 507 -15.59 -20.54 -9.30
N VAL A 508 -15.78 -19.29 -8.88
CA VAL A 508 -17.06 -18.79 -8.33
C VAL A 508 -18.14 -18.65 -9.41
N CYS A 509 -17.74 -18.39 -10.66
CA CYS A 509 -18.65 -18.23 -11.79
C CYS A 509 -18.80 -19.53 -12.59
N ASP A 510 -17.69 -20.27 -12.76
CA ASP A 510 -17.62 -21.48 -13.58
C ASP A 510 -16.42 -22.33 -13.13
N GLU A 511 -16.67 -23.40 -12.40
CA GLU A 511 -15.63 -24.30 -11.84
C GLU A 511 -14.74 -24.93 -12.92
N GLU A 512 -15.26 -25.10 -14.16
CA GLU A 512 -14.54 -25.72 -15.27
C GLU A 512 -13.67 -24.71 -16.05
N PHE A 513 -13.80 -23.41 -15.78
CA PHE A 513 -13.11 -22.39 -16.55
C PHE A 513 -11.58 -22.58 -16.59
N PRO A 514 -10.86 -22.79 -15.45
CA PRO A 514 -9.40 -22.92 -15.50
C PRO A 514 -8.94 -24.06 -16.40
N ARG A 515 -9.58 -25.21 -16.31
CA ARG A 515 -9.30 -26.39 -17.13
C ARG A 515 -9.60 -26.14 -18.59
N ARG A 516 -10.75 -25.54 -18.90
CA ARG A 516 -11.19 -25.23 -20.26
C ARG A 516 -10.25 -24.22 -20.93
N ALA A 517 -9.92 -23.11 -20.28
CA ALA A 517 -9.02 -22.09 -20.80
C ALA A 517 -7.62 -22.65 -21.05
N LYS A 518 -7.07 -23.41 -20.11
CA LYS A 518 -5.76 -24.06 -20.26
C LYS A 518 -5.71 -25.02 -21.45
N ASN A 519 -6.77 -25.80 -21.66
CA ASN A 519 -6.87 -26.73 -22.80
C ASN A 519 -7.01 -26.02 -24.16
N MET A 520 -7.61 -24.82 -24.19
CA MET A 520 -7.70 -24.00 -25.40
C MET A 520 -6.34 -23.36 -25.78
N GLY A 521 -5.46 -23.17 -24.81
CA GLY A 521 -4.14 -22.55 -25.00
C GLY A 521 -4.22 -21.04 -25.22
N LYS A 522 -4.95 -20.56 -26.23
CA LYS A 522 -5.27 -19.15 -26.47
C LYS A 522 -6.78 -18.96 -26.46
N SER A 523 -7.26 -17.98 -25.72
CA SER A 523 -8.71 -17.68 -25.67
C SER A 523 -8.98 -16.23 -25.26
N ILE A 524 -10.25 -15.83 -25.38
CA ILE A 524 -10.75 -14.55 -24.85
C ILE A 524 -11.85 -14.77 -23.84
N ILE A 525 -12.04 -13.75 -22.96
CA ILE A 525 -13.17 -13.64 -22.05
C ILE A 525 -14.12 -12.57 -22.57
N VAL A 526 -15.41 -12.82 -22.50
CA VAL A 526 -16.47 -11.86 -22.83
C VAL A 526 -17.25 -11.53 -21.58
N GLY A 527 -17.41 -10.25 -21.25
CA GLY A 527 -18.08 -9.79 -20.04
C GLY A 527 -19.05 -8.64 -20.27
N GLY A 528 -19.84 -8.34 -19.26
CA GLY A 528 -20.79 -7.22 -19.25
C GLY A 528 -20.19 -5.89 -18.79
N SER A 529 -21.02 -5.06 -18.16
CA SER A 529 -20.66 -3.74 -17.65
C SER A 529 -19.88 -3.82 -16.33
N ASN A 530 -19.00 -2.83 -16.08
CA ASN A 530 -18.25 -2.67 -14.84
C ASN A 530 -17.42 -3.92 -14.46
N TYR A 531 -16.75 -4.50 -15.46
CA TYR A 531 -15.92 -5.69 -15.29
C TYR A 531 -14.63 -5.39 -14.52
N GLY A 532 -14.32 -6.20 -13.52
CA GLY A 532 -13.11 -6.09 -12.70
C GLY A 532 -13.21 -5.09 -11.54
N GLN A 533 -14.44 -4.73 -11.10
CA GLN A 533 -14.61 -3.86 -9.94
C GLN A 533 -14.07 -4.51 -8.65
N GLY A 534 -13.64 -3.69 -7.69
CA GLY A 534 -13.14 -4.15 -6.38
C GLY A 534 -11.69 -3.78 -6.13
N SER A 535 -10.93 -4.67 -5.48
CA SER A 535 -9.54 -4.41 -5.09
C SER A 535 -8.57 -4.45 -6.28
N SER A 536 -7.44 -3.74 -6.15
CA SER A 536 -6.40 -3.59 -7.18
C SER A 536 -5.51 -4.84 -7.35
N ARG A 537 -6.09 -6.05 -7.34
CA ARG A 537 -5.33 -7.31 -7.42
C ARG A 537 -4.79 -7.55 -8.83
N GLU A 538 -3.49 -7.52 -8.97
CA GLU A 538 -2.80 -7.90 -10.21
C GLU A 538 -3.04 -9.37 -10.60
N HIS A 539 -3.19 -10.28 -9.61
CA HIS A 539 -3.54 -11.68 -9.85
C HIS A 539 -4.81 -11.88 -10.67
N ALA A 540 -5.74 -10.91 -10.64
CA ALA A 540 -6.93 -10.92 -11.51
C ALA A 540 -6.61 -10.71 -13.00
N ALA A 541 -5.40 -10.29 -13.33
CA ALA A 541 -4.87 -10.26 -14.70
C ALA A 541 -3.85 -11.37 -14.94
N LEU A 542 -2.96 -11.63 -13.98
CA LEU A 542 -1.89 -12.63 -14.11
C LEU A 542 -2.40 -14.06 -14.19
N ALA A 543 -3.45 -14.43 -13.46
CA ALA A 543 -4.03 -15.77 -13.52
C ALA A 543 -4.71 -16.03 -14.88
N PRO A 544 -5.56 -15.14 -15.43
CA PRO A 544 -6.01 -15.23 -16.82
C PRO A 544 -4.87 -15.30 -17.84
N LEU A 545 -3.85 -14.46 -17.71
CA LEU A 545 -2.68 -14.48 -18.60
C LEU A 545 -2.03 -15.88 -18.64
N TYR A 546 -1.77 -16.47 -17.47
CA TYR A 546 -1.19 -17.82 -17.38
C TYR A 546 -2.09 -18.89 -17.99
N LEU A 547 -3.41 -18.72 -17.95
CA LEU A 547 -4.37 -19.61 -18.61
C LEU A 547 -4.51 -19.38 -20.11
N GLY A 548 -3.76 -18.43 -20.69
CA GLY A 548 -3.71 -18.17 -22.13
C GLY A 548 -4.73 -17.14 -22.62
N ILE A 549 -5.30 -16.32 -21.74
CA ILE A 549 -6.21 -15.23 -22.14
C ILE A 549 -5.41 -14.14 -22.87
N LYS A 550 -5.80 -13.84 -24.10
CA LYS A 550 -5.16 -12.82 -24.97
C LYS A 550 -5.91 -11.50 -25.00
N ALA A 551 -7.22 -11.52 -24.82
CA ALA A 551 -8.06 -10.34 -24.78
C ALA A 551 -9.24 -10.52 -23.83
N VAL A 552 -9.74 -9.41 -23.32
CA VAL A 552 -11.00 -9.34 -22.56
C VAL A 552 -11.89 -8.34 -23.27
N LEU A 553 -13.06 -8.77 -23.75
CA LEU A 553 -14.05 -7.96 -24.47
C LEU A 553 -15.28 -7.76 -23.60
N VAL A 554 -15.58 -6.51 -23.23
CA VAL A 554 -16.65 -6.17 -22.29
C VAL A 554 -17.47 -4.96 -22.73
N LYS A 555 -18.59 -4.72 -22.06
CA LYS A 555 -19.35 -3.46 -22.24
C LYS A 555 -18.58 -2.28 -21.62
N SER A 556 -18.05 -2.44 -20.38
CA SER A 556 -17.19 -1.45 -19.74
C SER A 556 -16.28 -2.09 -18.68
N PHE A 557 -15.11 -1.47 -18.44
CA PHE A 557 -14.14 -1.88 -17.42
C PHE A 557 -14.20 -1.01 -16.17
N ALA A 558 -13.91 -1.61 -15.01
CA ALA A 558 -13.39 -0.87 -13.86
C ALA A 558 -11.97 -0.38 -14.16
N ARG A 559 -11.69 0.89 -13.84
CA ARG A 559 -10.46 1.61 -14.23
C ARG A 559 -9.16 0.86 -13.85
N ILE A 560 -9.04 0.43 -12.59
CA ILE A 560 -7.82 -0.23 -12.08
C ILE A 560 -7.60 -1.57 -12.78
N HIS A 561 -8.65 -2.35 -13.00
CA HIS A 561 -8.52 -3.66 -13.64
C HIS A 561 -8.10 -3.55 -15.11
N ARG A 562 -8.63 -2.54 -15.83
CA ARG A 562 -8.17 -2.24 -17.20
C ARG A 562 -6.67 -1.96 -17.24
N ALA A 563 -6.15 -1.18 -16.29
CA ALA A 563 -4.72 -0.91 -16.19
C ALA A 563 -3.92 -2.20 -15.90
N ASN A 564 -4.42 -3.07 -15.02
CA ASN A 564 -3.77 -4.36 -14.73
C ASN A 564 -3.74 -5.29 -15.96
N LEU A 565 -4.79 -5.31 -16.78
CA LEU A 565 -4.80 -6.07 -18.04
C LEU A 565 -3.73 -5.55 -19.02
N ILE A 566 -3.63 -4.22 -19.18
CA ILE A 566 -2.60 -3.58 -20.02
C ILE A 566 -1.20 -3.97 -19.51
N ASN A 567 -0.96 -3.82 -18.21
CA ASN A 567 0.32 -4.14 -17.58
C ASN A 567 0.69 -5.64 -17.74
N ALA A 568 -0.31 -6.51 -17.79
CA ALA A 568 -0.12 -7.95 -18.06
C ALA A 568 -0.02 -8.30 -19.57
N GLY A 569 -0.15 -7.33 -20.48
CA GLY A 569 -0.13 -7.58 -21.92
C GLY A 569 -1.42 -8.21 -22.47
N ILE A 570 -2.52 -8.16 -21.72
CA ILE A 570 -3.85 -8.63 -22.16
C ILE A 570 -4.59 -7.45 -22.80
N LEU A 571 -5.10 -7.67 -24.02
CA LEU A 571 -5.77 -6.64 -24.81
C LEU A 571 -7.16 -6.30 -24.21
N PRO A 572 -7.40 -5.08 -23.70
CA PRO A 572 -8.70 -4.66 -23.18
C PRO A 572 -9.56 -4.07 -24.31
N LEU A 573 -10.68 -4.71 -24.62
CA LEU A 573 -11.61 -4.32 -25.67
C LEU A 573 -12.98 -3.97 -25.11
N THR A 574 -13.65 -2.95 -25.68
CA THR A 574 -15.03 -2.65 -25.35
C THR A 574 -15.93 -2.66 -26.59
N PHE A 575 -17.16 -3.08 -26.43
CA PHE A 575 -18.16 -3.04 -27.52
C PHE A 575 -18.46 -1.59 -27.91
N VAL A 576 -18.47 -1.29 -29.23
CA VAL A 576 -19.01 -0.02 -29.75
C VAL A 576 -20.51 0.06 -29.50
N ASN A 577 -21.21 -1.06 -29.73
CA ASN A 577 -22.62 -1.20 -29.40
C ASN A 577 -22.79 -2.32 -28.37
N GLU A 578 -23.24 -2.01 -27.18
CA GLU A 578 -23.40 -2.97 -26.09
C GLU A 578 -24.34 -4.15 -26.45
N ALA A 579 -25.30 -3.96 -27.37
CA ALA A 579 -26.15 -5.03 -27.85
C ALA A 579 -25.39 -6.13 -28.62
N ASP A 580 -24.19 -5.84 -29.11
CA ASP A 580 -23.36 -6.83 -29.80
C ASP A 580 -22.80 -7.89 -28.86
N TYR A 581 -22.84 -7.66 -27.53
CA TYR A 581 -22.56 -8.66 -26.52
C TYR A 581 -23.39 -9.95 -26.73
N ASP A 582 -24.63 -9.83 -27.17
CA ASP A 582 -25.52 -10.98 -27.40
C ASP A 582 -25.19 -11.78 -28.67
N LYS A 583 -24.35 -11.24 -29.57
CA LYS A 583 -23.89 -11.92 -30.79
C LYS A 583 -22.71 -12.87 -30.56
N ILE A 584 -22.18 -12.93 -29.34
CA ILE A 584 -21.08 -13.81 -28.98
C ILE A 584 -21.53 -14.79 -27.90
N SER A 585 -21.21 -16.07 -28.09
CA SER A 585 -21.45 -17.12 -27.12
C SER A 585 -20.16 -17.79 -26.66
N GLN A 586 -20.17 -18.38 -25.46
CA GLN A 586 -19.04 -19.19 -25.01
C GLN A 586 -18.81 -20.36 -25.96
N GLY A 587 -17.55 -20.57 -26.35
CA GLY A 587 -17.16 -21.58 -27.32
C GLY A 587 -17.05 -21.08 -28.77
N ASP A 588 -17.58 -19.90 -29.10
CA ASP A 588 -17.46 -19.31 -30.43
C ASP A 588 -16.00 -19.11 -30.83
N GLU A 589 -15.73 -19.27 -32.14
CA GLU A 589 -14.43 -18.99 -32.74
C GLU A 589 -14.33 -17.53 -33.13
N ILE A 590 -13.32 -16.83 -32.64
CA ILE A 590 -13.13 -15.40 -32.75
C ILE A 590 -11.81 -15.09 -33.46
N VAL A 591 -11.84 -14.09 -34.33
CA VAL A 591 -10.66 -13.56 -35.01
C VAL A 591 -10.58 -12.04 -34.87
N LEU A 592 -9.41 -11.55 -34.46
CA LEU A 592 -8.96 -10.17 -34.65
C LEU A 592 -7.78 -10.22 -35.64
N ALA A 593 -8.06 -9.93 -36.88
CA ALA A 593 -7.04 -9.89 -37.93
C ALA A 593 -6.20 -8.60 -37.81
N ASP A 594 -4.92 -8.68 -38.16
CA ASP A 594 -3.97 -7.55 -38.21
C ASP A 594 -3.95 -6.67 -36.93
N VAL A 595 -4.31 -7.24 -35.78
CA VAL A 595 -4.50 -6.48 -34.54
C VAL A 595 -3.23 -5.71 -34.14
N ARG A 596 -2.06 -6.30 -34.29
CA ARG A 596 -0.79 -5.63 -34.00
C ARG A 596 -0.58 -4.41 -34.90
N LYS A 597 -0.72 -4.59 -36.21
CA LYS A 597 -0.57 -3.52 -37.21
C LYS A 597 -1.57 -2.37 -36.99
N ASP A 598 -2.81 -2.71 -36.63
CA ASP A 598 -3.85 -1.73 -36.38
C ASP A 598 -3.56 -0.90 -35.12
N ILE A 599 -3.07 -1.53 -34.05
CA ILE A 599 -2.64 -0.83 -32.83
C ILE A 599 -1.38 0.02 -33.09
N GLU A 600 -0.38 -0.49 -33.83
CA GLU A 600 0.79 0.28 -34.25
C GLU A 600 0.41 1.54 -35.04
N ALA A 601 -0.65 1.47 -35.84
CA ALA A 601 -1.19 2.58 -36.62
C ALA A 601 -2.15 3.51 -35.83
N ASP A 602 -2.20 3.38 -34.49
CA ASP A 602 -3.08 4.16 -33.60
C ASP A 602 -4.59 4.05 -33.90
N LYS A 603 -5.02 2.92 -34.50
CA LYS A 603 -6.44 2.67 -34.69
C LYS A 603 -7.08 2.34 -33.32
N THR A 604 -8.09 3.11 -32.96
CA THR A 604 -8.87 2.89 -31.73
C THR A 604 -10.09 1.99 -31.95
N GLN A 605 -10.57 1.87 -33.17
CA GLN A 605 -11.67 0.96 -33.52
C GLN A 605 -11.15 -0.23 -34.31
N LEU A 606 -11.41 -1.44 -33.81
CA LEU A 606 -11.07 -2.72 -34.41
C LEU A 606 -12.35 -3.49 -34.76
N THR A 607 -12.19 -4.61 -35.47
CA THR A 607 -13.30 -5.52 -35.79
C THR A 607 -12.99 -6.92 -35.26
N VAL A 608 -13.88 -7.44 -34.44
CA VAL A 608 -13.91 -8.84 -34.00
C VAL A 608 -14.81 -9.61 -34.95
N VAL A 609 -14.29 -10.65 -35.59
CA VAL A 609 -15.08 -11.54 -36.45
C VAL A 609 -15.43 -12.81 -35.68
N ASN A 610 -16.70 -13.05 -35.45
CA ASN A 610 -17.18 -14.33 -34.94
C ASN A 610 -17.32 -15.32 -36.12
N LYS A 611 -16.34 -16.21 -36.27
CA LYS A 611 -16.33 -17.21 -37.37
C LYS A 611 -17.47 -18.23 -37.25
N THR A 612 -17.95 -18.49 -36.03
CA THR A 612 -19.04 -19.45 -35.78
C THR A 612 -20.37 -18.95 -36.35
N THR A 613 -20.63 -17.65 -36.21
CA THR A 613 -21.91 -17.04 -36.64
C THR A 613 -21.78 -16.20 -37.89
N GLY A 614 -20.56 -15.84 -38.31
CA GLY A 614 -20.29 -14.89 -39.39
C GLY A 614 -20.50 -13.42 -39.03
N ALA A 615 -20.73 -13.09 -37.74
CA ALA A 615 -20.96 -11.73 -37.30
C ALA A 615 -19.64 -10.93 -37.23
N GLU A 616 -19.68 -9.71 -37.79
CA GLU A 616 -18.63 -8.71 -37.61
C GLU A 616 -19.06 -7.74 -36.49
N ILE A 617 -18.20 -7.55 -35.50
CA ILE A 617 -18.48 -6.82 -34.27
C ILE A 617 -17.47 -5.70 -34.10
N PRO A 618 -17.87 -4.44 -34.25
CA PRO A 618 -17.00 -3.30 -33.99
C PRO A 618 -16.69 -3.21 -32.48
N VAL A 619 -15.39 -3.03 -32.16
CA VAL A 619 -14.91 -2.88 -30.77
C VAL A 619 -13.95 -1.71 -30.67
N LEU A 620 -13.84 -1.12 -29.48
CA LEU A 620 -12.89 -0.08 -29.18
C LEU A 620 -11.68 -0.67 -28.43
N CYS A 621 -10.50 -0.23 -28.84
CA CYS A 621 -9.22 -0.49 -28.20
C CYS A 621 -8.52 0.85 -27.96
N GLU A 622 -8.83 1.48 -26.84
CA GLU A 622 -8.34 2.82 -26.51
C GLU A 622 -6.95 2.73 -25.87
N LEU A 623 -5.94 2.37 -26.66
CA LEU A 623 -4.53 2.36 -26.27
C LEU A 623 -3.82 3.51 -26.95
N THR A 624 -3.14 4.36 -26.19
CA THR A 624 -2.40 5.52 -26.70
C THR A 624 -1.05 5.64 -26.01
N GLY A 625 -0.06 6.20 -26.74
CA GLY A 625 1.27 6.43 -26.18
C GLY A 625 1.83 5.19 -25.47
N ARG A 626 2.31 5.35 -24.26
CA ARG A 626 2.93 4.31 -23.44
C ARG A 626 2.06 3.05 -23.27
N THR A 627 0.75 3.19 -23.09
CA THR A 627 -0.13 2.02 -22.91
C THR A 627 -0.17 1.12 -24.14
N LYS A 628 -0.08 1.70 -25.34
CA LYS A 628 0.08 1.00 -26.60
C LYS A 628 1.39 0.20 -26.62
N ASP A 629 2.50 0.86 -26.31
CA ASP A 629 3.82 0.25 -26.35
C ASP A 629 3.94 -0.90 -25.35
N ILE A 630 3.34 -0.77 -24.15
CA ILE A 630 3.27 -1.84 -23.16
C ILE A 630 2.58 -3.07 -23.72
N VAL A 631 1.40 -2.93 -24.33
CA VAL A 631 0.66 -4.07 -24.88
C VAL A 631 1.40 -4.70 -26.08
N LEU A 632 1.98 -3.88 -26.94
CA LEU A 632 2.78 -4.35 -28.08
C LEU A 632 4.00 -5.16 -27.64
N ALA A 633 4.66 -4.76 -26.56
CA ALA A 633 5.80 -5.47 -25.97
C ALA A 633 5.43 -6.80 -25.30
N GLY A 634 4.15 -7.00 -24.93
CA GLY A 634 3.68 -8.19 -24.21
C GLY A 634 3.48 -7.96 -22.71
N GLY A 635 3.56 -6.71 -22.25
CA GLY A 635 3.34 -6.29 -20.88
C GLY A 635 4.39 -5.30 -20.37
N LEU A 636 4.13 -4.75 -19.18
CA LEU A 636 4.96 -3.70 -18.60
C LEU A 636 6.40 -4.15 -18.31
N LEU A 637 6.61 -5.40 -17.91
CA LEU A 637 7.95 -5.93 -17.64
C LEU A 637 8.79 -6.01 -18.91
N ASP A 638 8.22 -6.53 -19.99
CA ASP A 638 8.91 -6.62 -21.29
C ASP A 638 9.18 -5.24 -21.86
N TYR A 639 8.20 -4.34 -21.84
CA TYR A 639 8.38 -2.94 -22.23
C TYR A 639 9.52 -2.28 -21.46
N THR A 640 9.55 -2.44 -20.12
CA THR A 640 10.60 -1.88 -19.28
C THR A 640 11.97 -2.49 -19.62
N ARG A 641 12.04 -3.81 -19.77
CA ARG A 641 13.28 -4.50 -20.16
C ARG A 641 13.84 -4.00 -21.49
N GLU A 642 12.97 -3.73 -22.46
CA GLU A 642 13.37 -3.20 -23.76
C GLU A 642 13.84 -1.75 -23.69
N SER A 643 13.17 -0.91 -22.90
CA SER A 643 13.54 0.49 -22.71
C SER A 643 14.84 0.70 -21.90
N LEU A 644 15.29 -0.32 -21.17
CA LEU A 644 16.52 -0.29 -20.37
C LEU A 644 17.78 -0.80 -21.14
N LYS A 645 17.60 -1.35 -22.35
CA LYS A 645 18.70 -1.75 -23.25
C LYS A 645 19.29 -0.54 -23.96
#